data_3cf88c0b97dbc4fd1df7c8960235522b
#
_entry.id   3cf88c0b97dbc4fd1df7c8960235522b
#
_cell.length_a   1.000
_cell.length_b   1.000
_cell.length_c   1.000
_cell.angle_alpha   90.00
_cell.angle_beta   90.00
_cell.angle_gamma   90.00
#
_symmetry.space_group_name_H-M   'P 1'
#
loop_
_entity.id
_entity.type
_entity.pdbx_description
1 polymer ?
#
loop_
_entity_poly.entity_id
_entity_poly.type
_entity_poly.pdbx_seq_one_letter_code
_entity_poly.pdbx_strand_id
1 'polypeptide(L)'
;MASSVSRLRHWFALGAILMIATVAGMYFYAQWSLRKAVHTIPAKLGLDIQQTAEGFSISKSEQGRTQFTVSASKAVQFKEGGRADLHDVKIIVYGKDASRFDRITGDEFEYDPGSGNVSGKGRVLIDLEANPEGMRHADQSPPEQIKEPLHLETDDLVFNKNTGDASATGKVEFQTPQAHGSAVGIKYVAKTGTMNLLSAVVMTVNRPQPVHLDADRGVITKQPHQVFLTTVHMSREQQEAWSDQATFFLREDNTVDHIVAEGDVRSEIHGRASSSSNAKTTSSTKSKTSDSETRERSDRAELFLTGTRNLLTTAILIGNVQLAAEGTQPANAAAGRATLHFAGEQILKTVHAEDGVRLSQKNSQSGTLVAVATPAASSPTASSASASLSATPSAAPSAASSTASAKGSEQDVEMSAPVMDFIVKDGRLLEHAETSGPPQIVITQPGANQKTVVTAAKFAATFTDKNRLATLHGEPDARIVSGLIDASKAGHKAGASAPPDRVSTSRMLDVVFLPEGGVRSITQTGDLAYVAGTQKAWAERGEYTITDQMLVLNGSPRVVDTGMTTTSQTIRMNRATGDAFAEGNVKSTYSDLKAQPDGAMLASSDPIHVTSRSMTEHRASSSSSSSAIAIYTGDARLWQDANVVEAPILQFDRDHRTLFAHGLAPTQDQTQPVSTVLVQVDKTGKVTPVHVTSARLNYADLERRVFLDGGVTTKSGDATMTGEQMTVFLLPRSQSKEGTNPSMPGQVDRIIAEHGVVIKQPTRHATGDRLVYTSADDKFVLTGGPPSIFDAEQGKTTGNSLTFYRHDDRVLVEGRETSPAVTRTQVAR
;
A
#
# COMPACT_ATOMS: atom_id res chain seq x y z
N MET A 1 11.13 0.78 -13.18
CA MET A 1 12.31 1.49 -12.60
C MET A 1 13.63 0.72 -12.72
N ALA A 2 13.61 -0.56 -13.02
CA ALA A 2 14.83 -1.38 -13.08
C ALA A 2 15.71 -1.20 -14.32
N SER A 3 15.22 -0.59 -15.39
CA SER A 3 15.96 -0.43 -16.64
C SER A 3 17.07 0.65 -16.60
N SER A 4 17.02 1.55 -15.65
CA SER A 4 17.93 2.68 -15.53
C SER A 4 19.28 2.31 -14.89
N VAL A 5 19.26 1.41 -13.91
CA VAL A 5 20.46 1.07 -13.12
C VAL A 5 21.43 0.20 -13.93
N SER A 6 20.91 -0.70 -14.79
CA SER A 6 21.78 -1.54 -15.64
C SER A 6 22.59 -0.73 -16.65
N ARG A 7 22.09 0.40 -17.08
CA ARG A 7 22.80 1.24 -18.06
C ARG A 7 23.87 2.13 -17.40
N LEU A 8 23.64 2.62 -16.20
CA LEU A 8 24.61 3.44 -15.46
C LEU A 8 25.91 2.68 -15.17
N ARG A 9 25.84 1.42 -14.91
CA ARG A 9 26.96 0.57 -14.54
C ARG A 9 27.96 0.29 -15.68
N HIS A 10 27.48 0.18 -16.95
CA HIS A 10 28.38 0.05 -18.10
C HIS A 10 29.23 1.30 -18.32
N TRP A 11 28.74 2.42 -17.83
CA TRP A 11 29.38 3.70 -17.97
C TRP A 11 30.62 3.87 -17.12
N PHE A 12 30.50 3.57 -15.82
CA PHE A 12 31.64 3.68 -14.92
C PHE A 12 32.73 2.68 -15.25
N ALA A 13 32.36 1.47 -15.64
CA ALA A 13 33.34 0.46 -16.03
C ALA A 13 34.17 0.88 -17.26
N LEU A 14 33.50 1.50 -18.21
CA LEU A 14 34.17 1.92 -19.45
C LEU A 14 35.07 3.12 -19.29
N GLY A 15 34.66 4.12 -18.55
CA GLY A 15 35.46 5.28 -18.23
C GLY A 15 36.76 4.92 -17.50
N ALA A 16 36.65 3.91 -16.64
CA ALA A 16 37.77 3.46 -15.83
C ALA A 16 38.86 2.73 -16.67
N ILE A 17 38.46 1.84 -17.55
CA ILE A 17 39.44 1.10 -18.40
C ILE A 17 40.30 2.05 -19.21
N LEU A 18 39.68 3.09 -19.69
CA LEU A 18 40.40 4.04 -20.57
C LEU A 18 41.38 4.89 -19.85
N MET A 19 40.99 5.42 -18.67
CA MET A 19 41.93 6.18 -17.87
C MET A 19 43.18 5.38 -17.50
N ILE A 20 43.01 4.13 -17.22
CA ILE A 20 44.11 3.24 -16.88
C ILE A 20 45.11 3.08 -18.02
N ALA A 21 44.64 2.83 -19.22
CA ALA A 21 45.50 2.64 -20.39
C ALA A 21 46.31 3.90 -20.67
N THR A 22 45.70 5.07 -20.51
CA THR A 22 46.37 6.37 -20.69
C THR A 22 47.42 6.60 -19.63
N VAL A 23 47.10 6.29 -18.39
CA VAL A 23 47.95 6.52 -17.23
C VAL A 23 49.11 5.56 -17.17
N ALA A 24 48.89 4.28 -17.39
CA ALA A 24 49.98 3.30 -17.41
C ALA A 24 51.06 3.67 -18.43
N GLY A 25 50.63 4.11 -19.61
CA GLY A 25 51.56 4.56 -20.63
C GLY A 25 52.39 5.77 -20.19
N MET A 26 51.76 6.82 -19.67
CA MET A 26 52.46 8.00 -19.19
C MET A 26 53.36 7.74 -17.98
N TYR A 27 52.87 6.92 -17.05
CA TYR A 27 53.59 6.55 -15.85
C TYR A 27 54.88 5.80 -16.19
N PHE A 28 54.82 4.80 -17.05
CA PHE A 28 56.01 4.05 -17.46
C PHE A 28 57.03 4.92 -18.19
N TYR A 29 56.53 5.84 -18.99
CA TYR A 29 57.41 6.78 -19.68
C TYR A 29 58.18 7.69 -18.72
N ALA A 30 57.47 8.35 -17.82
CA ALA A 30 58.05 9.31 -16.91
C ALA A 30 59.02 8.68 -15.91
N GLN A 31 58.75 7.52 -15.36
CA GLN A 31 59.64 6.88 -14.39
C GLN A 31 60.97 6.44 -15.01
N TRP A 32 60.96 6.12 -16.29
CA TRP A 32 62.14 5.62 -16.95
C TRP A 32 63.03 6.69 -17.57
N SER A 33 62.46 7.75 -18.15
CA SER A 33 63.24 8.89 -18.70
C SER A 33 63.99 9.68 -17.62
N LEU A 34 63.57 9.50 -16.37
CA LEU A 34 64.09 10.29 -15.24
C LEU A 34 65.33 9.79 -14.56
N ARG A 35 65.79 8.58 -14.86
CA ARG A 35 66.80 7.98 -13.98
C ARG A 35 68.30 8.12 -14.40
N LYS A 36 68.66 8.75 -15.55
CA LYS A 36 70.05 8.93 -15.83
C LYS A 36 70.37 10.15 -16.68
N ALA A 37 71.19 10.96 -16.09
CA ALA A 37 71.81 12.12 -16.64
C ALA A 37 72.77 11.79 -17.82
N VAL A 38 72.59 12.53 -18.89
CA VAL A 38 73.56 12.58 -19.99
C VAL A 38 74.75 13.35 -19.46
N HIS A 39 75.88 12.74 -19.41
CA HIS A 39 77.12 13.40 -19.18
C HIS A 39 77.84 13.71 -20.50
N THR A 40 78.03 15.00 -20.67
CA THR A 40 79.13 15.69 -21.32
C THR A 40 79.37 15.53 -22.79
N ILE A 41 79.03 16.56 -23.49
CA ILE A 41 79.73 16.97 -24.69
C ILE A 41 80.97 17.72 -24.21
N PRO A 42 82.19 17.41 -24.72
CA PRO A 42 83.34 18.06 -24.24
C PRO A 42 83.39 19.54 -24.62
N ALA A 43 83.46 20.40 -23.61
CA ALA A 43 83.78 21.79 -23.81
C ALA A 43 85.23 21.96 -24.13
N LYS A 44 85.58 22.21 -25.40
CA LYS A 44 86.71 22.89 -25.79
C LYS A 44 86.64 23.44 -27.21
N LEU A 45 86.44 24.73 -27.33
CA LEU A 45 87.31 25.65 -28.05
C LEU A 45 86.71 27.04 -28.03
N GLY A 46 87.49 28.01 -27.44
CA GLY A 46 87.08 29.38 -27.44
C GLY A 46 87.21 29.99 -28.83
N LEU A 47 86.12 30.44 -29.28
CA LEU A 47 85.83 31.42 -30.36
C LEU A 47 84.38 31.65 -30.45
N ASP A 48 83.87 32.83 -30.81
CA ASP A 48 82.44 33.24 -30.94
C ASP A 48 81.68 32.48 -32.06
N ILE A 49 81.72 31.19 -32.07
CA ILE A 49 81.20 30.35 -33.11
C ILE A 49 80.13 29.48 -32.49
N GLN A 50 78.84 29.53 -32.95
CA GLN A 50 77.86 28.50 -32.80
C GLN A 50 78.44 27.21 -33.35
N GLN A 51 78.61 26.19 -32.50
CA GLN A 51 79.08 24.89 -32.98
C GLN A 51 77.85 24.17 -33.49
N THR A 52 77.77 23.88 -34.78
CA THR A 52 76.71 23.16 -35.43
C THR A 52 77.19 21.76 -35.74
N ALA A 53 76.52 20.74 -35.21
CA ALA A 53 76.74 19.35 -35.57
C ALA A 53 75.56 18.82 -36.38
N GLU A 54 75.90 18.24 -37.55
CA GLU A 54 74.87 17.52 -38.36
C GLU A 54 74.99 16.02 -38.10
N GLY A 55 73.79 15.31 -38.00
CA GLY A 55 73.72 13.87 -37.75
C GLY A 55 74.15 13.49 -36.33
N PHE A 56 73.67 14.20 -35.33
CA PHE A 56 73.93 13.97 -33.92
C PHE A 56 73.24 12.71 -33.40
N SER A 57 73.98 11.83 -32.67
CA SER A 57 73.39 10.68 -31.98
C SER A 57 74.15 10.44 -30.66
N ILE A 58 73.48 10.33 -29.59
CA ILE A 58 73.96 9.95 -28.25
C ILE A 58 73.15 8.77 -27.70
N SER A 59 73.83 7.75 -27.25
CA SER A 59 73.25 6.66 -26.50
C SER A 59 73.86 6.56 -25.11
N LYS A 60 73.03 6.33 -24.12
CA LYS A 60 73.46 6.01 -22.78
C LYS A 60 73.32 4.53 -22.52
N SER A 61 74.36 3.89 -22.13
CA SER A 61 74.39 2.47 -21.73
C SER A 61 74.81 2.34 -20.26
N GLU A 62 74.20 1.42 -19.54
CA GLU A 62 74.56 1.05 -18.19
C GLU A 62 74.65 -0.46 -18.09
N GLN A 63 75.69 -0.98 -17.51
CA GLN A 63 75.90 -2.44 -17.44
C GLN A 63 75.80 -3.17 -18.81
N GLY A 64 76.31 -2.50 -19.88
CA GLY A 64 76.30 -3.10 -21.24
C GLY A 64 74.96 -3.03 -21.97
N ARG A 65 73.95 -2.35 -21.40
CA ARG A 65 72.60 -2.19 -22.03
C ARG A 65 72.34 -0.73 -22.31
N THR A 66 71.93 -0.43 -23.53
CA THR A 66 71.44 0.90 -23.91
C THR A 66 70.13 1.21 -23.21
N GLN A 67 70.05 2.31 -22.52
CA GLN A 67 68.84 2.78 -21.81
C GLN A 67 68.02 3.73 -22.65
N PHE A 68 68.68 4.60 -23.40
CA PHE A 68 68.02 5.49 -24.35
C PHE A 68 69.07 5.90 -25.45
N THR A 69 68.55 6.29 -26.58
CA THR A 69 69.24 6.91 -27.69
C THR A 69 68.56 8.20 -28.09
N VAL A 70 69.24 9.29 -28.14
CA VAL A 70 68.80 10.59 -28.67
C VAL A 70 69.44 10.80 -30.01
N SER A 71 68.73 11.03 -31.04
CA SER A 71 69.13 11.35 -32.37
C SER A 71 68.57 12.69 -32.79
N ALA A 72 69.39 13.55 -33.37
CA ALA A 72 68.94 14.83 -33.94
C ALA A 72 69.58 15.07 -35.30
N SER A 73 68.81 15.63 -36.22
CA SER A 73 69.35 16.00 -37.54
C SER A 73 70.39 17.11 -37.42
N LYS A 74 70.27 18.03 -36.47
CA LYS A 74 71.14 19.17 -36.22
C LYS A 74 71.13 19.52 -34.75
N ALA A 75 72.30 19.83 -34.21
CA ALA A 75 72.50 20.33 -32.84
C ALA A 75 73.29 21.67 -32.90
N VAL A 76 72.80 22.69 -32.26
CA VAL A 76 73.36 24.02 -32.17
C VAL A 76 73.65 24.34 -30.73
N GLN A 77 74.96 24.42 -30.35
CA GLN A 77 75.31 24.76 -28.96
C GLN A 77 75.71 26.22 -28.86
N PHE A 78 75.21 26.92 -27.87
CA PHE A 78 75.50 28.32 -27.57
C PHE A 78 76.56 28.49 -26.49
N LYS A 79 77.36 29.55 -26.58
CA LYS A 79 78.42 29.85 -25.60
C LYS A 79 77.88 30.30 -24.25
N GLU A 80 76.80 31.09 -24.25
CA GLU A 80 76.18 31.58 -23.03
C GLU A 80 75.40 30.45 -22.37
N GLY A 81 75.79 30.02 -21.17
CA GLY A 81 75.05 29.01 -20.38
C GLY A 81 75.17 27.58 -20.85
N GLY A 82 75.90 27.29 -21.95
CA GLY A 82 76.03 25.93 -22.50
C GLY A 82 74.81 25.32 -23.06
N ARG A 83 73.72 26.08 -23.35
CA ARG A 83 72.46 25.64 -23.94
C ARG A 83 72.70 25.07 -25.32
N ALA A 84 71.84 24.06 -25.66
CA ALA A 84 71.90 23.48 -26.98
C ALA A 84 70.49 23.33 -27.56
N ASP A 85 70.30 23.85 -28.78
CA ASP A 85 69.04 23.62 -29.56
C ASP A 85 69.32 22.41 -30.47
N LEU A 86 68.34 21.47 -30.41
CA LEU A 86 68.32 20.21 -31.15
C LEU A 86 67.13 20.25 -32.14
N HIS A 87 67.43 19.90 -33.42
CA HIS A 87 66.36 19.90 -34.48
C HIS A 87 66.10 18.48 -34.97
N ASP A 88 64.83 18.20 -35.34
CA ASP A 88 64.34 16.91 -35.81
C ASP A 88 64.76 15.75 -34.84
N VAL A 89 64.34 15.86 -33.63
CA VAL A 89 64.77 15.01 -32.56
C VAL A 89 63.98 13.72 -32.50
N LYS A 90 64.65 12.62 -32.38
CA LYS A 90 64.08 11.28 -32.10
C LYS A 90 64.77 10.69 -30.87
N ILE A 91 64.01 10.46 -29.83
CA ILE A 91 64.49 9.80 -28.61
C ILE A 91 63.83 8.43 -28.54
N ILE A 92 64.64 7.38 -28.38
CA ILE A 92 64.20 6.01 -28.15
C ILE A 92 64.56 5.63 -26.74
N VAL A 93 63.61 5.04 -26.03
CA VAL A 93 63.79 4.68 -24.63
C VAL A 93 63.51 3.20 -24.45
N TYR A 94 64.49 2.40 -23.96
CA TYR A 94 64.39 0.94 -23.87
C TYR A 94 64.07 0.38 -22.50
N GLY A 95 64.25 1.12 -21.41
CA GLY A 95 64.01 0.59 -20.05
C GLY A 95 65.29 -0.07 -19.44
N LYS A 96 65.29 -0.25 -18.12
CA LYS A 96 66.42 -0.82 -17.39
C LYS A 96 66.74 -2.28 -17.79
N ASP A 97 65.72 -3.03 -18.14
CA ASP A 97 65.74 -4.46 -18.49
C ASP A 97 65.44 -4.73 -19.96
N ALA A 98 65.42 -3.69 -20.79
CA ALA A 98 65.03 -3.77 -22.21
C ALA A 98 63.57 -4.28 -22.38
N SER A 99 62.74 -4.09 -21.40
CA SER A 99 61.31 -4.55 -21.43
C SER A 99 60.37 -3.54 -22.09
N ARG A 100 60.88 -2.44 -22.60
CA ARG A 100 60.07 -1.29 -23.05
C ARG A 100 60.68 -0.65 -24.29
N PHE A 101 59.81 -0.09 -25.16
CA PHE A 101 60.20 0.70 -26.30
C PHE A 101 59.29 1.91 -26.43
N ASP A 102 59.84 3.10 -26.07
CA ASP A 102 59.10 4.36 -26.23
C ASP A 102 59.77 5.23 -27.25
N ARG A 103 59.03 5.96 -28.02
CA ARG A 103 59.52 6.86 -29.05
C ARG A 103 58.96 8.26 -28.81
N ILE A 104 59.89 9.24 -28.69
CA ILE A 104 59.53 10.65 -28.61
C ILE A 104 60.10 11.30 -29.85
N THR A 105 59.31 12.07 -30.56
CA THR A 105 59.71 12.82 -31.75
C THR A 105 59.20 14.26 -31.65
N GLY A 106 59.99 15.20 -32.11
CA GLY A 106 59.60 16.61 -32.19
C GLY A 106 60.60 17.42 -32.99
N ASP A 107 60.13 18.57 -33.47
CA ASP A 107 60.91 19.36 -34.41
C ASP A 107 62.08 20.10 -33.73
N GLU A 108 61.87 20.67 -32.54
CA GLU A 108 62.87 21.44 -31.79
C GLU A 108 62.87 21.12 -30.31
N PHE A 109 64.05 20.90 -29.72
CA PHE A 109 64.28 20.77 -28.27
C PHE A 109 65.36 21.72 -27.81
N GLU A 110 65.21 22.35 -26.68
CA GLU A 110 66.23 23.14 -26.00
C GLU A 110 66.69 22.37 -24.75
N TYR A 111 68.03 22.20 -24.68
CA TYR A 111 68.65 21.64 -23.47
C TYR A 111 69.35 22.71 -22.70
N ASP A 112 69.02 22.90 -21.43
CA ASP A 112 69.71 23.80 -20.49
C ASP A 112 70.47 23.00 -19.43
N PRO A 113 71.78 22.94 -19.54
CA PRO A 113 72.65 22.14 -18.62
C PRO A 113 72.59 22.69 -17.20
N GLY A 114 72.33 24.00 -17.01
CA GLY A 114 72.28 24.67 -15.68
C GLY A 114 71.13 24.22 -14.86
N SER A 115 69.88 24.21 -15.39
CA SER A 115 68.68 23.72 -14.75
C SER A 115 68.48 22.22 -14.88
N GLY A 116 69.16 21.64 -15.89
CA GLY A 116 68.94 20.25 -16.27
C GLY A 116 67.61 20.02 -17.02
N ASN A 117 66.93 21.08 -17.54
CA ASN A 117 65.72 20.99 -18.30
C ASN A 117 65.97 20.67 -19.76
N VAL A 118 65.11 19.77 -20.32
CA VAL A 118 65.02 19.50 -21.76
C VAL A 118 63.61 19.92 -22.13
N SER A 119 63.52 20.96 -22.94
CA SER A 119 62.23 21.57 -23.32
C SER A 119 61.99 21.35 -24.80
N GLY A 120 60.91 20.70 -25.15
CA GLY A 120 60.40 20.59 -26.52
C GLY A 120 59.69 21.89 -26.90
N LYS A 121 60.00 22.45 -28.05
CA LYS A 121 59.33 23.62 -28.62
C LYS A 121 58.48 23.20 -29.82
N GLY A 122 57.20 23.49 -29.75
CA GLY A 122 56.27 23.04 -30.75
C GLY A 122 55.78 21.58 -30.52
N ARG A 123 55.27 20.99 -31.56
CA ARG A 123 54.64 19.67 -31.53
C ARG A 123 55.58 18.54 -31.10
N VAL A 124 55.31 17.91 -30.00
CA VAL A 124 56.01 16.72 -29.48
C VAL A 124 55.05 15.52 -29.54
N LEU A 125 55.46 14.49 -30.25
CA LEU A 125 54.76 13.22 -30.34
C LEU A 125 55.45 12.17 -29.49
N ILE A 126 54.70 11.45 -28.69
CA ILE A 126 55.17 10.43 -27.77
C ILE A 126 54.37 9.16 -27.96
N ASP A 127 55.06 8.10 -28.39
CA ASP A 127 54.45 6.77 -28.51
C ASP A 127 55.02 5.92 -27.36
N LEU A 128 54.13 5.48 -26.51
CA LEU A 128 54.50 4.63 -25.37
C LEU A 128 53.99 3.21 -25.63
N GLU A 129 54.91 2.25 -25.54
CA GLU A 129 54.57 0.83 -25.57
C GLU A 129 54.94 0.17 -24.26
N ALA A 130 53.93 -0.26 -23.52
CA ALA A 130 54.13 -1.15 -22.38
C ALA A 130 54.09 -2.59 -22.90
N ASN A 131 55.21 -3.25 -23.03
CA ASN A 131 55.28 -4.68 -23.33
C ASN A 131 55.43 -5.47 -22.02
N PRO A 132 54.39 -6.08 -21.48
CA PRO A 132 54.44 -6.83 -20.23
C PRO A 132 55.26 -8.14 -20.37
N GLU A 133 55.42 -8.68 -21.57
CA GLU A 133 56.20 -9.89 -21.81
C GLU A 133 57.70 -9.66 -22.06
N GLY A 134 58.19 -8.41 -21.97
CA GLY A 134 59.56 -7.98 -22.07
C GLY A 134 60.20 -8.32 -23.41
N MET A 135 60.43 -7.32 -24.22
CA MET A 135 61.36 -7.49 -25.40
C MET A 135 62.80 -7.78 -24.92
N ARG A 136 63.02 -9.03 -24.62
CA ARG A 136 64.43 -9.47 -24.27
C ARG A 136 65.19 -9.79 -25.54
N HIS A 137 65.24 -8.88 -26.49
CA HIS A 137 66.11 -9.01 -27.63
C HIS A 137 67.55 -8.59 -27.23
N ALA A 138 68.52 -9.43 -27.44
CA ALA A 138 69.91 -9.18 -27.10
C ALA A 138 70.49 -7.99 -27.86
N ASP A 139 69.96 -7.68 -29.04
CA ASP A 139 70.38 -6.59 -29.91
C ASP A 139 69.67 -5.26 -29.70
N GLN A 140 68.61 -5.20 -28.84
CA GLN A 140 67.82 -4.03 -28.57
C GLN A 140 67.28 -3.33 -29.84
N SER A 141 67.03 -4.10 -30.91
CA SER A 141 66.46 -3.55 -32.13
C SER A 141 65.05 -3.03 -31.91
N PRO A 142 64.68 -1.92 -32.57
CA PRO A 142 63.29 -1.44 -32.52
C PRO A 142 62.30 -2.51 -33.08
N PRO A 143 61.15 -2.69 -32.51
CA PRO A 143 60.13 -3.56 -33.09
C PRO A 143 59.73 -3.02 -34.45
N GLU A 144 59.41 -3.92 -35.42
CA GLU A 144 58.94 -3.51 -36.75
C GLU A 144 57.59 -2.81 -36.67
N GLN A 145 56.77 -3.19 -35.69
CA GLN A 145 55.47 -2.56 -35.43
C GLN A 145 55.26 -2.41 -33.93
N ILE A 146 54.87 -1.23 -33.51
CA ILE A 146 54.40 -0.98 -32.16
C ILE A 146 52.95 -1.47 -32.03
N LYS A 147 52.71 -2.43 -31.14
CA LYS A 147 51.34 -2.97 -30.93
C LYS A 147 50.63 -2.10 -29.91
N GLU A 148 49.47 -1.55 -30.34
CA GLU A 148 48.55 -0.79 -29.50
C GLU A 148 49.23 0.31 -28.64
N PRO A 149 50.04 1.18 -29.25
CA PRO A 149 50.74 2.21 -28.49
C PRO A 149 49.75 3.24 -27.91
N LEU A 150 50.14 3.80 -26.77
CA LEU A 150 49.53 5.04 -26.29
C LEU A 150 50.18 6.21 -27.01
N HIS A 151 49.44 6.89 -27.87
CA HIS A 151 49.90 8.11 -28.52
C HIS A 151 49.60 9.30 -27.63
N LEU A 152 50.63 10.12 -27.37
CA LEU A 152 50.51 11.42 -26.70
C LEU A 152 51.02 12.51 -27.62
N GLU A 153 50.33 13.64 -27.62
CA GLU A 153 50.70 14.83 -28.36
C GLU A 153 50.61 16.06 -27.46
N THR A 154 51.67 16.89 -27.49
CA THR A 154 51.73 18.17 -26.75
C THR A 154 52.60 19.16 -27.49
N ASP A 155 52.41 20.43 -27.25
CA ASP A 155 53.19 21.51 -27.87
C ASP A 155 54.38 21.97 -26.99
N ASP A 156 54.39 21.63 -25.70
CA ASP A 156 55.37 22.12 -24.74
C ASP A 156 55.74 21.08 -23.67
N LEU A 157 56.67 20.23 -23.94
CA LEU A 157 57.16 19.28 -22.95
C LEU A 157 58.43 19.82 -22.26
N VAL A 158 58.39 19.97 -20.93
CA VAL A 158 59.58 20.28 -20.11
C VAL A 158 59.87 19.07 -19.23
N PHE A 159 61.04 18.53 -19.38
CA PHE A 159 61.57 17.41 -18.63
C PHE A 159 62.82 17.80 -17.86
N ASN A 160 62.88 17.59 -16.54
CA ASN A 160 64.03 17.85 -15.72
C ASN A 160 64.85 16.57 -15.49
N LYS A 161 66.03 16.49 -16.05
CA LYS A 161 66.93 15.31 -15.96
C LYS A 161 67.44 15.00 -14.54
N ASN A 162 67.50 16.03 -13.67
CA ASN A 162 68.04 15.87 -12.31
C ASN A 162 67.00 15.28 -11.36
N THR A 163 65.78 15.84 -11.34
CA THR A 163 64.67 15.38 -10.47
C THR A 163 63.89 14.24 -11.09
N GLY A 164 63.85 14.22 -12.37
CA GLY A 164 63.05 13.29 -13.11
C GLY A 164 61.61 13.72 -13.36
N ASP A 165 61.27 14.94 -12.96
CA ASP A 165 59.92 15.47 -13.13
C ASP A 165 59.72 15.90 -14.60
N ALA A 166 58.43 15.77 -15.03
CA ALA A 166 58.02 16.23 -16.37
C ALA A 166 56.78 17.11 -16.23
N SER A 167 56.64 18.10 -17.09
CA SER A 167 55.46 18.95 -17.16
C SER A 167 55.20 19.47 -18.57
N ALA A 168 53.92 19.64 -18.89
CA ALA A 168 53.47 20.41 -20.03
C ALA A 168 52.38 21.39 -19.52
N THR A 169 52.40 22.61 -20.01
CA THR A 169 51.43 23.66 -19.62
C THR A 169 50.28 23.78 -20.62
N GLY A 170 50.55 23.38 -21.87
CA GLY A 170 49.60 23.41 -22.95
C GLY A 170 48.62 22.20 -22.94
N LYS A 171 47.90 22.06 -24.01
CA LYS A 171 47.00 20.91 -24.22
C LYS A 171 47.83 19.65 -24.48
N VAL A 172 47.47 18.55 -23.79
CA VAL A 172 48.01 17.21 -24.04
C VAL A 172 46.88 16.34 -24.55
N GLU A 173 47.01 15.84 -25.75
CA GLU A 173 46.07 14.89 -26.35
C GLU A 173 46.63 13.46 -26.17
N PHE A 174 45.74 12.52 -25.95
CA PHE A 174 46.06 11.11 -25.85
C PHE A 174 45.11 10.23 -26.64
N GLN A 175 45.64 9.18 -27.22
CA GLN A 175 44.86 8.25 -28.01
C GLN A 175 45.32 6.81 -27.83
N THR A 176 44.37 5.91 -27.61
CA THR A 176 44.51 4.43 -27.62
C THR A 176 43.51 3.84 -28.59
N PRO A 177 43.58 2.54 -28.95
CA PRO A 177 42.56 1.89 -29.76
C PRO A 177 41.16 1.95 -29.16
N GLN A 178 41.08 1.98 -27.81
CA GLN A 178 39.77 1.97 -27.12
C GLN A 178 39.23 3.36 -26.78
N ALA A 179 40.11 4.40 -26.84
CA ALA A 179 39.70 5.72 -26.39
C ALA A 179 40.66 6.85 -26.74
N HIS A 180 40.17 8.06 -26.69
CA HIS A 180 40.92 9.28 -26.89
C HIS A 180 40.47 10.37 -25.93
N GLY A 181 41.31 11.33 -25.68
CA GLY A 181 41.01 12.44 -24.78
C GLY A 181 42.06 13.50 -24.75
N SER A 182 41.89 14.50 -23.88
CA SER A 182 42.85 15.56 -23.67
C SER A 182 42.77 16.12 -22.25
N ALA A 183 43.85 16.77 -21.82
CA ALA A 183 43.90 17.59 -20.62
C ALA A 183 44.71 18.84 -20.88
N VAL A 184 44.50 19.89 -20.11
CA VAL A 184 45.31 21.11 -20.17
C VAL A 184 46.21 21.18 -18.96
N GLY A 185 47.52 21.07 -19.22
CA GLY A 185 48.55 21.02 -18.21
C GLY A 185 48.69 19.66 -17.52
N ILE A 186 49.92 19.14 -17.55
CA ILE A 186 50.29 17.90 -16.83
C ILE A 186 51.53 18.17 -16.00
N LYS A 187 51.55 17.61 -14.77
CA LYS A 187 52.75 17.60 -13.93
C LYS A 187 53.01 16.21 -13.35
N TYR A 188 54.09 15.59 -13.72
CA TYR A 188 54.56 14.35 -13.17
C TYR A 188 55.64 14.58 -12.11
N VAL A 189 55.48 13.96 -10.93
CA VAL A 189 56.45 14.01 -9.82
C VAL A 189 57.10 12.63 -9.67
N ALA A 190 58.32 12.49 -10.11
CA ALA A 190 59.03 11.20 -10.17
C ALA A 190 59.21 10.53 -8.80
N LYS A 191 59.50 11.37 -7.76
CA LYS A 191 59.75 10.89 -6.40
C LYS A 191 58.56 10.12 -5.82
N THR A 192 57.33 10.55 -6.11
CA THR A 192 56.09 9.95 -5.60
C THR A 192 55.41 9.05 -6.63
N GLY A 193 55.83 9.10 -7.88
CA GLY A 193 55.14 8.43 -8.97
C GLY A 193 53.74 8.98 -9.22
N THR A 194 53.51 10.26 -8.96
CA THR A 194 52.20 10.93 -9.04
C THR A 194 52.13 11.78 -10.29
N MET A 195 51.09 11.65 -11.05
CA MET A 195 50.74 12.49 -12.19
C MET A 195 49.53 13.34 -11.87
N ASN A 196 49.65 14.63 -12.06
CA ASN A 196 48.55 15.58 -11.89
C ASN A 196 48.11 16.10 -13.27
N LEU A 197 46.87 15.92 -13.61
CA LEU A 197 46.15 16.55 -14.71
C LEU A 197 45.56 17.86 -14.18
N LEU A 198 46.05 19.01 -14.70
CA LEU A 198 45.83 20.27 -14.00
C LEU A 198 44.45 20.88 -14.26
N SER A 199 43.89 20.70 -15.46
CA SER A 199 42.57 21.23 -15.80
C SER A 199 41.99 20.58 -17.07
N ALA A 200 40.67 20.75 -17.25
CA ALA A 200 39.92 20.41 -18.46
C ALA A 200 40.21 18.98 -18.97
N VAL A 201 40.06 17.99 -18.11
CA VAL A 201 40.21 16.59 -18.47
C VAL A 201 38.98 16.14 -19.22
N VAL A 202 39.16 15.78 -20.49
CA VAL A 202 38.05 15.29 -21.37
C VAL A 202 38.47 13.95 -21.94
N MET A 203 37.56 12.99 -21.95
CA MET A 203 37.80 11.65 -22.44
C MET A 203 36.59 11.05 -23.15
N THR A 204 36.83 10.36 -24.24
CA THR A 204 35.81 9.59 -24.95
C THR A 204 36.24 8.16 -25.12
N VAL A 205 35.42 7.23 -24.69
CA VAL A 205 35.60 5.79 -24.87
C VAL A 205 34.92 5.33 -26.15
N ASN A 206 35.72 4.73 -27.06
CA ASN A 206 35.26 4.24 -28.34
C ASN A 206 34.64 2.84 -28.16
N ARG A 207 33.33 2.78 -28.10
CA ARG A 207 32.53 1.54 -28.12
C ARG A 207 31.32 1.73 -29.03
N PRO A 208 30.52 0.70 -29.31
CA PRO A 208 29.28 0.90 -30.11
C PRO A 208 28.41 2.06 -29.65
N GLN A 209 28.49 2.40 -28.36
CA GLN A 209 27.87 3.59 -27.75
C GLN A 209 28.96 4.35 -26.98
N PRO A 210 29.44 5.46 -27.50
CA PRO A 210 30.54 6.20 -26.88
C PRO A 210 30.13 6.76 -25.51
N VAL A 211 31.09 6.77 -24.58
CA VAL A 211 30.96 7.37 -23.28
C VAL A 211 31.89 8.58 -23.21
N HIS A 212 31.33 9.73 -22.88
CA HIS A 212 32.07 10.96 -22.64
C HIS A 212 32.25 11.15 -21.14
N LEU A 213 33.44 11.52 -20.74
CA LEU A 213 33.80 11.84 -19.36
C LEU A 213 34.54 13.19 -19.37
N ASP A 214 34.06 14.10 -18.57
CA ASP A 214 34.64 15.39 -18.30
C ASP A 214 35.01 15.50 -16.81
N ALA A 215 36.16 16.11 -16.49
CA ALA A 215 36.58 16.41 -15.12
C ALA A 215 37.44 17.69 -15.09
N ASP A 216 37.36 18.41 -13.99
CA ASP A 216 38.17 19.62 -13.82
C ASP A 216 39.65 19.26 -13.68
N ARG A 217 39.95 18.30 -12.83
CA ARG A 217 41.31 17.89 -12.50
C ARG A 217 41.39 16.37 -12.28
N GLY A 218 42.63 15.85 -12.42
CA GLY A 218 42.89 14.45 -12.10
C GLY A 218 44.20 14.25 -11.36
N VAL A 219 44.28 13.25 -10.50
CA VAL A 219 45.50 12.80 -9.84
C VAL A 219 45.59 11.29 -9.97
N ILE A 220 46.71 10.83 -10.45
CA ILE A 220 46.98 9.43 -10.72
C ILE A 220 48.14 9.01 -9.86
N THR A 221 48.01 7.96 -9.06
CA THR A 221 49.00 7.45 -8.14
C THR A 221 49.29 5.98 -8.40
N LYS A 222 50.52 5.55 -8.11
CA LYS A 222 50.91 4.14 -8.23
C LYS A 222 50.71 3.35 -6.94
N GLN A 223 50.91 4.03 -5.80
CA GLN A 223 50.69 3.44 -4.47
C GLN A 223 49.98 4.46 -3.60
N PRO A 224 48.68 4.25 -3.31
CA PRO A 224 47.81 3.20 -3.83
C PRO A 224 47.61 3.36 -5.34
N HIS A 225 47.27 2.21 -6.04
CA HIS A 225 47.02 2.21 -7.47
C HIS A 225 45.61 2.75 -7.76
N GLN A 226 45.51 4.04 -7.99
CA GLN A 226 44.21 4.73 -8.11
C GLN A 226 44.27 5.97 -9.02
N VAL A 227 43.11 6.32 -9.55
CA VAL A 227 42.85 7.57 -10.27
C VAL A 227 41.83 8.36 -9.52
N PHE A 228 42.16 9.56 -9.12
CA PHE A 228 41.27 10.49 -8.45
C PHE A 228 40.92 11.63 -9.40
N LEU A 229 39.64 11.97 -9.53
CA LEU A 229 39.10 13.03 -10.37
C LEU A 229 38.20 13.96 -9.56
N THR A 230 38.15 15.24 -9.95
CA THR A 230 37.28 16.24 -9.33
C THR A 230 36.30 16.82 -10.33
N THR A 231 35.07 17.12 -9.90
CA THR A 231 33.97 17.67 -10.71
C THR A 231 33.73 16.78 -11.95
N VAL A 232 33.32 15.55 -11.68
CA VAL A 232 33.19 14.53 -12.71
C VAL A 232 31.81 14.59 -13.32
N HIS A 233 31.74 14.65 -14.65
CA HIS A 233 30.55 14.51 -15.44
C HIS A 233 30.74 13.40 -16.47
N MET A 234 29.79 12.51 -16.57
CA MET A 234 29.78 11.42 -17.54
C MET A 234 28.47 11.47 -18.32
N SER A 235 28.57 11.32 -19.62
CA SER A 235 27.41 11.31 -20.49
C SER A 235 27.44 10.16 -21.51
N ARG A 236 26.29 9.56 -21.76
CA ARG A 236 26.10 8.49 -22.75
C ARG A 236 24.67 8.48 -23.25
N GLU A 237 24.43 8.72 -24.54
CA GLU A 237 23.11 8.77 -25.13
C GLU A 237 22.11 9.65 -24.34
N GLN A 238 21.27 9.02 -23.53
CA GLN A 238 20.22 9.66 -22.73
C GLN A 238 20.48 9.53 -21.23
N GLN A 239 21.70 9.28 -20.85
CA GLN A 239 22.08 9.09 -19.44
C GLN A 239 23.23 10.04 -19.12
N GLU A 240 23.13 10.64 -17.96
CA GLU A 240 24.14 11.53 -17.43
C GLU A 240 24.40 11.22 -15.96
N ALA A 241 25.64 11.41 -15.51
CA ALA A 241 26.02 11.20 -14.12
C ALA A 241 27.05 12.26 -13.70
N TRP A 242 26.93 12.72 -12.48
CA TRP A 242 27.80 13.76 -11.87
C TRP A 242 28.23 13.35 -10.48
N SER A 243 29.43 13.80 -10.08
CA SER A 243 29.89 13.76 -8.71
C SER A 243 30.96 14.85 -8.49
N ASP A 244 31.11 15.33 -7.25
CA ASP A 244 32.16 16.27 -6.92
C ASP A 244 33.54 15.62 -7.05
N GLN A 245 33.62 14.35 -6.68
CA GLN A 245 34.85 13.56 -6.72
C GLN A 245 34.54 12.11 -7.14
N ALA A 246 35.50 11.49 -7.86
CA ALA A 246 35.47 10.07 -8.16
C ALA A 246 36.87 9.47 -8.03
N THR A 247 36.97 8.38 -7.28
CA THR A 247 38.22 7.60 -7.13
C THR A 247 38.03 6.23 -7.77
N PHE A 248 38.84 5.90 -8.73
CA PHE A 248 38.93 4.60 -9.39
C PHE A 248 40.06 3.81 -8.76
N PHE A 249 39.77 2.73 -8.08
CA PHE A 249 40.73 1.80 -7.51
C PHE A 249 41.03 0.71 -8.53
N LEU A 250 42.32 0.45 -8.75
CA LEU A 250 42.79 -0.41 -9.84
C LEU A 250 43.45 -1.64 -9.27
N ARG A 251 43.25 -2.78 -9.95
CA ARG A 251 44.01 -4.03 -9.71
C ARG A 251 45.43 -3.96 -10.30
N GLU A 252 46.25 -4.94 -10.00
CA GLU A 252 47.58 -5.05 -10.54
C GLU A 252 47.66 -5.15 -12.07
N ASP A 253 46.59 -5.73 -12.67
CA ASP A 253 46.42 -5.86 -14.12
C ASP A 253 45.81 -4.59 -14.78
N ASN A 254 45.70 -3.49 -14.05
CA ASN A 254 45.11 -2.24 -14.47
C ASN A 254 43.60 -2.31 -14.74
N THR A 255 42.94 -3.39 -14.38
CA THR A 255 41.45 -3.41 -14.40
C THR A 255 40.89 -2.68 -13.18
N VAL A 256 39.67 -2.16 -13.29
CA VAL A 256 38.98 -1.47 -12.17
C VAL A 256 38.49 -2.49 -11.18
N ASP A 257 38.86 -2.33 -9.92
CA ASP A 257 38.31 -3.09 -8.81
C ASP A 257 37.01 -2.50 -8.34
N HIS A 258 37.03 -1.25 -7.93
CA HIS A 258 35.85 -0.51 -7.54
C HIS A 258 36.02 0.98 -7.79
N ILE A 259 34.88 1.69 -7.83
CA ILE A 259 34.81 3.13 -8.01
C ILE A 259 34.11 3.70 -6.80
N VAL A 260 34.65 4.76 -6.22
CA VAL A 260 33.99 5.53 -5.15
C VAL A 260 33.76 6.93 -5.69
N ALA A 261 32.47 7.29 -5.82
CA ALA A 261 32.02 8.63 -6.16
C ALA A 261 31.51 9.31 -4.88
N GLU A 262 31.92 10.55 -4.63
CA GLU A 262 31.60 11.30 -3.41
C GLU A 262 31.19 12.74 -3.74
N GLY A 263 30.26 13.26 -2.94
CA GLY A 263 29.74 14.61 -3.06
C GLY A 263 28.73 14.75 -4.21
N ASP A 264 27.51 15.05 -3.86
CA ASP A 264 26.38 15.28 -4.78
C ASP A 264 26.31 14.32 -5.96
N VAL A 265 26.43 13.01 -5.65
CA VAL A 265 26.35 11.97 -6.69
C VAL A 265 24.95 11.97 -7.28
N ARG A 266 24.85 12.21 -8.57
CA ARG A 266 23.57 12.28 -9.30
C ARG A 266 23.64 11.46 -10.57
N SER A 267 22.50 10.85 -10.94
CA SER A 267 22.32 10.28 -12.26
C SER A 267 20.94 10.62 -12.83
N GLU A 268 20.87 10.91 -14.09
CA GLU A 268 19.64 11.20 -14.84
C GLU A 268 19.54 10.29 -16.06
N ILE A 269 18.33 9.75 -16.27
CA ILE A 269 18.04 8.86 -17.39
C ILE A 269 16.77 9.34 -18.08
N HIS A 270 16.90 9.76 -19.33
CA HIS A 270 15.80 10.20 -20.18
C HIS A 270 15.28 9.02 -21.01
N GLY A 271 14.04 8.56 -20.73
CA GLY A 271 13.43 7.43 -21.43
C GLY A 271 12.84 7.87 -22.77
N ARG A 272 13.26 7.21 -23.87
CA ARG A 272 12.64 7.40 -25.19
C ARG A 272 11.33 6.60 -25.22
N ALA A 273 10.19 7.24 -25.47
CA ALA A 273 8.95 6.56 -25.79
C ALA A 273 9.18 5.68 -27.03
N SER A 274 9.12 4.36 -26.87
CA SER A 274 9.18 3.44 -28.00
C SER A 274 7.94 3.67 -28.87
N SER A 275 8.12 4.36 -30.00
CA SER A 275 7.12 4.42 -31.06
C SER A 275 7.01 3.03 -31.67
N SER A 276 6.04 2.25 -31.23
CA SER A 276 5.57 1.07 -31.95
C SER A 276 5.05 1.54 -33.32
N SER A 277 5.90 1.37 -34.33
CA SER A 277 5.53 1.59 -35.72
C SER A 277 4.55 0.52 -36.16
N ASN A 278 3.25 0.79 -36.12
CA ASN A 278 2.28 0.33 -37.13
C ASN A 278 0.88 0.90 -36.83
N ALA A 279 0.63 2.10 -37.27
CA ALA A 279 -0.71 2.55 -37.68
C ALA A 279 -0.59 3.87 -38.43
N LYS A 280 -0.71 3.80 -39.74
CA LYS A 280 -1.07 4.96 -40.56
C LYS A 280 -2.49 5.37 -40.18
N THR A 281 -2.67 6.46 -39.52
CA THR A 281 -3.92 7.22 -39.57
C THR A 281 -3.61 8.70 -39.30
N THR A 282 -3.93 9.52 -40.25
CA THR A 282 -3.91 10.98 -40.27
C THR A 282 -4.89 11.54 -39.24
N SER A 283 -4.42 12.20 -38.19
CA SER A 283 -5.08 13.35 -37.57
C SER A 283 -4.11 14.07 -36.63
N SER A 284 -3.92 15.35 -36.95
CA SER A 284 -3.10 16.29 -36.23
C SER A 284 -3.71 16.66 -34.89
N THR A 285 -3.27 15.99 -33.82
CA THR A 285 -3.39 16.51 -32.46
C THR A 285 -2.07 16.23 -31.77
N LYS A 286 -1.32 17.29 -31.44
CA LYS A 286 -0.10 17.21 -30.64
C LYS A 286 -0.44 16.63 -29.29
N SER A 287 -0.38 15.30 -29.13
CA SER A 287 -0.29 14.67 -27.83
C SER A 287 1.13 14.90 -27.29
N LYS A 288 1.27 15.61 -26.21
CA LYS A 288 2.50 15.63 -25.41
C LYS A 288 2.83 14.19 -25.02
N THR A 289 3.78 13.58 -25.69
CA THR A 289 4.46 12.37 -25.22
C THR A 289 5.15 12.75 -23.90
N SER A 290 4.73 12.15 -22.82
CA SER A 290 5.40 12.31 -21.53
C SER A 290 6.70 11.52 -21.59
N ASP A 291 7.83 12.23 -21.72
CA ASP A 291 9.15 11.65 -21.52
C ASP A 291 9.21 11.15 -20.07
N SER A 292 9.59 9.90 -19.88
CA SER A 292 9.83 9.36 -18.54
C SER A 292 11.26 9.70 -18.15
N GLU A 293 11.40 10.47 -17.09
CA GLU A 293 12.70 10.84 -16.52
C GLU A 293 12.89 10.13 -15.20
N THR A 294 14.08 9.56 -14.98
CA THR A 294 14.46 8.96 -13.71
C THR A 294 15.71 9.64 -13.20
N ARG A 295 15.64 10.19 -12.00
CA ARG A 295 16.73 10.86 -11.30
C ARG A 295 17.10 10.07 -10.06
N GLU A 296 18.38 9.89 -9.84
CA GLU A 296 18.96 9.30 -8.64
C GLU A 296 19.91 10.29 -7.99
N ARG A 297 19.94 10.33 -6.68
CA ARG A 297 20.87 11.16 -5.90
C ARG A 297 21.31 10.42 -4.65
N SER A 298 22.59 10.57 -4.30
CA SER A 298 23.18 10.08 -3.06
C SER A 298 24.39 10.94 -2.66
N ASP A 299 24.83 10.86 -1.41
CA ASP A 299 26.04 11.58 -0.97
C ASP A 299 27.29 10.83 -1.43
N ARG A 300 27.22 9.50 -1.54
CA ARG A 300 28.32 8.63 -1.95
C ARG A 300 27.80 7.40 -2.69
N ALA A 301 28.51 6.95 -3.71
CA ALA A 301 28.28 5.69 -4.41
C ALA A 301 29.57 4.86 -4.49
N GLU A 302 29.48 3.57 -4.17
CA GLU A 302 30.55 2.59 -4.31
C GLU A 302 30.14 1.52 -5.32
N LEU A 303 30.93 1.34 -6.38
CA LEU A 303 30.62 0.46 -7.49
C LEU A 303 31.71 -0.62 -7.60
N PHE A 304 31.35 -1.86 -7.30
CA PHE A 304 32.28 -3.02 -7.34
C PHE A 304 32.18 -3.75 -8.69
N LEU A 305 33.36 -4.00 -9.30
CA LEU A 305 33.44 -4.57 -10.63
C LEU A 305 34.25 -5.89 -10.62
N THR A 306 33.91 -6.81 -11.51
CA THR A 306 34.61 -8.10 -11.62
C THR A 306 35.44 -8.22 -12.88
N GLY A 307 36.65 -8.84 -12.71
CA GLY A 307 37.46 -9.42 -13.79
C GLY A 307 37.78 -8.48 -14.93
N THR A 308 38.24 -9.04 -15.99
CA THR A 308 38.74 -8.33 -17.20
C THR A 308 37.62 -7.62 -17.98
N ARG A 309 36.37 -8.02 -17.80
CA ARG A 309 35.21 -7.37 -18.45
C ARG A 309 34.68 -6.16 -17.72
N ASN A 310 35.19 -5.86 -16.51
CA ASN A 310 34.72 -4.77 -15.64
C ASN A 310 33.17 -4.73 -15.52
N LEU A 311 32.58 -5.88 -15.20
CA LEU A 311 31.12 -5.99 -14.98
C LEU A 311 30.79 -5.58 -13.55
N LEU A 312 29.84 -4.70 -13.38
CA LEU A 312 29.33 -4.27 -12.07
C LEU A 312 28.62 -5.46 -11.41
N THR A 313 29.00 -5.78 -10.18
CA THR A 313 28.37 -6.82 -9.36
C THR A 313 27.56 -6.25 -8.23
N THR A 314 28.05 -5.16 -7.63
CA THR A 314 27.39 -4.51 -6.51
C THR A 314 27.55 -3.01 -6.64
N ALA A 315 26.45 -2.29 -6.42
CA ALA A 315 26.47 -0.85 -6.22
C ALA A 315 25.93 -0.55 -4.83
N ILE A 316 26.63 0.26 -4.06
CA ILE A 316 26.22 0.71 -2.73
C ILE A 316 26.06 2.21 -2.77
N LEU A 317 24.85 2.70 -2.55
CA LEU A 317 24.53 4.12 -2.43
C LEU A 317 24.40 4.46 -0.96
N ILE A 318 25.01 5.53 -0.51
CA ILE A 318 25.12 5.89 0.90
C ILE A 318 24.81 7.36 1.09
N GLY A 319 23.98 7.65 2.08
CA GLY A 319 23.62 9.00 2.50
C GLY A 319 22.59 9.66 1.56
N ASN A 320 21.45 10.09 2.10
CA ASN A 320 20.39 10.81 1.40
C ASN A 320 20.01 10.19 0.04
N VAL A 321 19.99 8.85 -0.03
CA VAL A 321 19.63 8.14 -1.28
C VAL A 321 18.20 8.51 -1.67
N GLN A 322 18.04 9.07 -2.86
CA GLN A 322 16.76 9.48 -3.42
C GLN A 322 16.64 8.95 -4.85
N LEU A 323 15.48 8.42 -5.18
CA LEU A 323 15.11 8.02 -6.53
C LEU A 323 13.79 8.69 -6.88
N ALA A 324 13.76 9.48 -7.92
CA ALA A 324 12.55 10.11 -8.47
C ALA A 324 12.32 9.59 -9.88
N ALA A 325 11.14 9.04 -10.12
CA ALA A 325 10.68 8.65 -11.45
C ALA A 325 9.53 9.56 -11.86
N GLU A 326 9.74 10.36 -12.91
CA GLU A 326 8.72 11.20 -13.51
C GLU A 326 8.09 10.49 -14.72
N GLY A 327 6.78 10.63 -14.89
CA GLY A 327 6.04 9.99 -15.97
C GLY A 327 4.55 9.89 -15.69
N THR A 328 3.89 8.92 -16.28
CA THR A 328 2.44 8.68 -16.07
C THR A 328 2.07 8.27 -14.64
N GLN A 329 3.05 7.79 -13.88
CA GLN A 329 2.91 7.42 -12.45
C GLN A 329 4.17 7.88 -11.71
N PRO A 330 4.20 9.12 -11.24
CA PRO A 330 5.35 9.63 -10.51
C PRO A 330 5.51 8.85 -9.20
N ALA A 331 6.74 8.42 -8.93
CA ALA A 331 7.09 7.69 -7.72
C ALA A 331 8.43 8.21 -7.19
N ASN A 332 8.53 8.34 -5.88
CA ASN A 332 9.75 8.71 -5.19
C ASN A 332 10.12 7.63 -4.18
N ALA A 333 11.41 7.33 -4.10
CA ALA A 333 11.97 6.49 -3.06
C ALA A 333 13.08 7.23 -2.34
N ALA A 334 13.23 7.00 -1.04
CA ALA A 334 14.31 7.53 -0.24
C ALA A 334 14.79 6.46 0.76
N ALA A 335 16.10 6.45 1.05
CA ALA A 335 16.73 5.58 2.04
C ALA A 335 18.02 6.21 2.55
N GLY A 336 18.52 5.78 3.70
CA GLY A 336 19.87 6.16 4.15
C GLY A 336 20.94 5.41 3.39
N ARG A 337 20.69 4.15 3.00
CA ARG A 337 21.58 3.31 2.22
C ARG A 337 20.79 2.38 1.30
N ALA A 338 21.33 2.11 0.11
CA ALA A 338 20.79 1.13 -0.83
C ALA A 338 21.94 0.28 -1.42
N THR A 339 21.81 -1.05 -1.35
CA THR A 339 22.73 -2.01 -1.92
C THR A 339 22.04 -2.74 -3.06
N LEU A 340 22.61 -2.65 -4.26
CA LEU A 340 22.09 -3.24 -5.47
C LEU A 340 23.04 -4.37 -5.91
N HIS A 341 22.50 -5.58 -6.08
CA HIS A 341 23.25 -6.73 -6.56
C HIS A 341 22.87 -7.08 -7.99
N PHE A 342 23.89 -7.35 -8.78
CA PHE A 342 23.77 -7.66 -10.20
C PHE A 342 24.34 -9.03 -10.50
N ALA A 343 23.79 -9.73 -11.48
CA ALA A 343 24.26 -11.05 -11.93
C ALA A 343 24.37 -11.14 -13.46
N GLY A 344 25.23 -12.03 -13.94
CA GLY A 344 25.41 -12.29 -15.37
C GLY A 344 25.86 -11.06 -16.15
N GLU A 345 25.14 -10.74 -17.23
CA GLU A 345 25.40 -9.56 -18.06
C GLU A 345 24.89 -8.26 -17.43
N GLN A 346 25.11 -8.14 -16.15
CA GLN A 346 24.80 -6.92 -15.40
C GLN A 346 23.28 -6.70 -15.22
N ILE A 347 22.54 -7.73 -14.96
CA ILE A 347 21.11 -7.71 -14.69
C ILE A 347 20.90 -7.50 -13.20
N LEU A 348 20.20 -6.42 -12.80
CA LEU A 348 19.82 -6.18 -11.41
C LEU A 348 18.96 -7.34 -10.89
N LYS A 349 19.34 -7.94 -9.76
CA LYS A 349 18.65 -9.06 -9.14
C LYS A 349 17.96 -8.70 -7.85
N THR A 350 18.68 -8.01 -6.95
CA THR A 350 18.12 -7.61 -5.67
C THR A 350 18.53 -6.19 -5.32
N VAL A 351 17.65 -5.54 -4.57
CA VAL A 351 17.92 -4.25 -3.95
C VAL A 351 17.63 -4.39 -2.47
N HIS A 352 18.62 -4.11 -1.65
CA HIS A 352 18.51 -4.01 -0.20
C HIS A 352 18.60 -2.54 0.19
N ALA A 353 17.53 -1.99 0.75
CA ALA A 353 17.46 -0.59 1.20
C ALA A 353 17.27 -0.55 2.71
N GLU A 354 18.02 0.29 3.39
CA GLU A 354 18.06 0.40 4.85
C GLU A 354 18.14 1.86 5.32
N ASP A 355 18.03 2.06 6.64
CA ASP A 355 18.09 3.37 7.29
C ASP A 355 16.92 4.29 6.93
N GLY A 356 15.70 3.80 7.17
CA GLY A 356 14.48 4.59 7.05
C GLY A 356 13.96 4.74 5.63
N VAL A 357 13.75 3.61 5.00
CA VAL A 357 13.24 3.53 3.62
C VAL A 357 11.83 4.12 3.52
N ARG A 358 11.61 4.97 2.53
CA ARG A 358 10.31 5.56 2.20
C ARG A 358 10.05 5.43 0.71
N LEU A 359 8.86 4.99 0.37
CA LEU A 359 8.35 4.93 -0.99
C LEU A 359 7.07 5.77 -1.03
N SER A 360 6.99 6.71 -1.96
CA SER A 360 5.77 7.50 -2.16
C SER A 360 5.33 7.46 -3.61
N GLN A 361 4.04 7.27 -3.83
CA GLN A 361 3.42 7.24 -5.14
C GLN A 361 2.19 8.14 -5.15
N LYS A 362 2.15 9.07 -6.11
CA LYS A 362 0.96 9.89 -6.39
C LYS A 362 0.17 9.22 -7.50
N ASN A 363 -1.07 8.87 -7.22
CA ASN A 363 -1.95 8.20 -8.17
C ASN A 363 -3.03 9.17 -8.62
N SER A 364 -2.91 9.69 -9.85
CA SER A 364 -3.88 10.62 -10.45
C SER A 364 -5.04 9.92 -11.17
N GLN A 365 -5.06 8.59 -11.22
CA GLN A 365 -6.14 7.81 -11.83
C GLN A 365 -6.72 6.79 -10.85
N SER A 366 -8.01 6.94 -10.71
CA SER A 366 -9.04 6.09 -10.13
C SER A 366 -8.70 4.61 -9.94
N GLY A 367 -8.22 4.29 -8.77
CA GLY A 367 -8.20 2.95 -8.22
C GLY A 367 -8.22 3.12 -6.71
N THR A 368 -9.43 3.23 -6.19
CA THR A 368 -9.69 3.44 -4.76
C THR A 368 -9.07 2.32 -3.95
N LEU A 369 -7.92 2.56 -3.33
CA LEU A 369 -7.61 1.89 -2.07
C LEU A 369 -8.64 2.39 -1.10
N VAL A 370 -9.71 1.63 -0.92
CA VAL A 370 -10.80 2.08 -0.08
C VAL A 370 -10.28 2.27 1.31
N ALA A 371 -10.27 3.49 1.68
CA ALA A 371 -10.65 3.79 3.03
C ALA A 371 -11.85 2.92 3.37
N VAL A 372 -11.79 2.19 4.46
CA VAL A 372 -12.94 1.51 5.04
C VAL A 372 -14.04 2.56 5.15
N ALA A 373 -14.85 2.72 4.07
CA ALA A 373 -15.76 3.84 3.92
C ALA A 373 -16.87 3.75 4.94
N THR A 374 -17.03 4.80 5.72
CA THR A 374 -18.27 5.07 6.44
C THR A 374 -19.38 5.42 5.47
N PRO A 375 -20.61 5.13 5.78
CA PRO A 375 -21.73 5.85 5.18
C PRO A 375 -21.53 7.33 5.47
N ALA A 376 -21.38 8.13 4.43
CA ALA A 376 -21.41 9.57 4.54
C ALA A 376 -22.75 9.97 5.12
N ALA A 377 -22.74 10.61 6.28
CA ALA A 377 -23.91 11.32 6.77
C ALA A 377 -24.17 12.46 5.78
N SER A 378 -25.07 12.23 4.83
CA SER A 378 -25.56 13.27 3.93
C SER A 378 -26.41 14.24 4.75
N SER A 379 -25.89 15.44 4.92
CA SER A 379 -26.64 16.57 5.49
C SER A 379 -27.82 16.93 4.58
N PRO A 380 -29.01 17.13 5.11
CA PRO A 380 -30.13 17.59 4.30
C PRO A 380 -29.97 19.09 4.03
N THR A 381 -29.72 19.47 2.80
CA THR A 381 -30.00 20.81 2.31
C THR A 381 -31.52 20.94 2.12
N ALA A 382 -32.17 21.65 3.02
CA ALA A 382 -33.55 22.09 2.86
C ALA A 382 -33.60 23.09 1.71
N SER A 383 -34.30 22.74 0.63
CA SER A 383 -34.79 23.68 -0.35
C SER A 383 -36.29 23.45 -0.47
N SER A 384 -37.04 24.39 0.07
CA SER A 384 -38.49 24.53 -0.06
C SER A 384 -38.81 24.94 -1.50
N ALA A 385 -39.68 24.16 -2.17
CA ALA A 385 -40.54 24.69 -3.23
C ALA A 385 -41.80 23.82 -3.37
N SER A 386 -42.90 24.47 -3.09
CA SER A 386 -44.27 24.01 -3.33
C SER A 386 -44.55 23.85 -4.83
N ALA A 387 -45.27 22.81 -5.24
CA ALA A 387 -46.51 22.98 -6.05
C ALA A 387 -46.97 21.66 -6.69
N SER A 388 -48.13 21.32 -6.36
CA SER A 388 -49.33 20.90 -7.14
C SER A 388 -49.29 19.57 -7.92
N LEU A 389 -50.29 18.83 -7.56
CA LEU A 389 -50.94 17.64 -8.14
C LEU A 389 -51.31 17.75 -9.64
N SER A 390 -51.05 16.70 -10.43
CA SER A 390 -52.06 16.09 -11.30
C SER A 390 -51.65 14.72 -11.82
N ALA A 391 -52.58 13.82 -11.84
CA ALA A 391 -52.48 12.43 -12.22
C ALA A 391 -52.52 12.23 -13.75
N THR A 392 -51.89 11.21 -14.26
CA THR A 392 -52.42 9.97 -14.85
C THR A 392 -51.30 9.18 -15.63
N PRO A 393 -51.50 7.89 -15.92
CA PRO A 393 -50.43 6.89 -16.00
C PRO A 393 -50.10 6.47 -17.43
N SER A 394 -48.90 5.99 -17.67
CA SER A 394 -48.61 4.87 -18.56
C SER A 394 -47.15 4.87 -19.07
N ALA A 395 -46.64 3.67 -19.24
CA ALA A 395 -45.46 3.25 -19.96
C ALA A 395 -44.19 3.05 -19.12
N ALA A 396 -43.70 1.83 -19.20
CA ALA A 396 -42.48 1.31 -18.65
C ALA A 396 -41.22 2.12 -19.11
N PRO A 397 -40.26 2.39 -18.25
CA PRO A 397 -38.97 2.90 -18.69
C PRO A 397 -37.99 1.74 -18.80
N SER A 398 -37.40 1.64 -19.99
CA SER A 398 -36.14 1.00 -20.24
C SER A 398 -35.07 1.57 -19.31
N ALA A 399 -34.32 0.69 -18.66
CA ALA A 399 -33.19 1.02 -17.82
C ALA A 399 -32.12 1.77 -18.64
N ALA A 400 -32.07 3.08 -18.46
CA ALA A 400 -30.90 3.87 -18.79
C ALA A 400 -30.03 3.93 -17.55
N SER A 401 -28.98 3.11 -17.52
CA SER A 401 -27.92 3.20 -16.54
C SER A 401 -27.24 4.57 -16.68
N SER A 402 -27.56 5.50 -15.80
CA SER A 402 -26.75 6.69 -15.59
C SER A 402 -25.46 6.27 -14.87
N THR A 403 -24.42 5.92 -15.63
CA THR A 403 -23.04 5.91 -15.16
C THR A 403 -22.67 7.34 -14.78
N ALA A 404 -22.91 7.73 -13.54
CA ALA A 404 -22.25 8.87 -12.95
C ALA A 404 -20.77 8.50 -12.87
N SER A 405 -19.97 9.00 -13.81
CA SER A 405 -18.51 8.99 -13.76
C SER A 405 -18.09 9.67 -12.46
N ALA A 406 -17.81 8.89 -11.44
CA ALA A 406 -17.14 9.37 -10.25
C ALA A 406 -15.76 9.87 -10.71
N LYS A 407 -15.54 11.19 -10.73
CA LYS A 407 -14.23 11.80 -10.85
C LYS A 407 -13.32 11.15 -9.83
N GLY A 408 -12.31 10.40 -10.29
CA GLY A 408 -11.36 9.72 -9.44
C GLY A 408 -10.74 10.70 -8.45
N SER A 409 -10.85 10.42 -7.16
CA SER A 409 -10.20 11.20 -6.12
C SER A 409 -8.70 10.90 -6.17
N GLU A 410 -7.90 11.95 -6.21
CA GLU A 410 -6.44 11.89 -6.08
C GLU A 410 -6.08 11.18 -4.78
N GLN A 411 -5.16 10.21 -4.86
CA GLN A 411 -4.75 9.39 -3.72
C GLN A 411 -3.24 9.34 -3.64
N ASP A 412 -2.70 9.68 -2.49
CA ASP A 412 -1.27 9.56 -2.18
C ASP A 412 -1.05 8.33 -1.31
N VAL A 413 -0.09 7.49 -1.69
CA VAL A 413 0.33 6.31 -0.93
C VAL A 413 1.79 6.47 -0.55
N GLU A 414 2.08 6.42 0.73
CA GLU A 414 3.43 6.42 1.29
C GLU A 414 3.65 5.14 2.08
N MET A 415 4.73 4.42 1.78
CA MET A 415 5.19 3.26 2.53
C MET A 415 6.52 3.58 3.18
N SER A 416 6.68 3.28 4.46
CA SER A 416 7.92 3.44 5.20
C SER A 416 8.26 2.18 5.99
N ALA A 417 9.55 1.81 6.05
CA ALA A 417 10.07 0.73 6.87
C ALA A 417 11.54 1.00 7.22
N PRO A 418 12.07 0.42 8.29
CA PRO A 418 13.50 0.48 8.57
C PRO A 418 14.35 -0.13 7.46
N VAL A 419 13.92 -1.27 6.92
CA VAL A 419 14.60 -2.02 5.86
C VAL A 419 13.57 -2.54 4.86
N MET A 420 13.91 -2.50 3.56
CA MET A 420 13.14 -3.10 2.47
C MET A 420 14.06 -3.87 1.53
N ASP A 421 13.70 -5.11 1.24
CA ASP A 421 14.33 -5.99 0.28
C ASP A 421 13.45 -6.15 -0.96
N PHE A 422 14.05 -6.02 -2.14
CA PHE A 422 13.35 -6.17 -3.41
C PHE A 422 14.04 -7.24 -4.26
N ILE A 423 13.24 -8.12 -4.85
CA ILE A 423 13.67 -9.08 -5.88
C ILE A 423 13.22 -8.55 -7.23
N VAL A 424 14.15 -8.48 -8.16
CA VAL A 424 13.97 -7.90 -9.50
C VAL A 424 14.14 -8.98 -10.55
N LYS A 425 13.14 -9.14 -11.39
CA LYS A 425 13.13 -10.03 -12.55
C LYS A 425 13.59 -9.27 -13.80
N ASP A 426 14.46 -9.90 -14.60
CA ASP A 426 14.95 -9.36 -15.87
C ASP A 426 15.58 -7.95 -15.77
N GLY A 427 16.09 -7.59 -14.58
CA GLY A 427 16.78 -6.33 -14.30
C GLY A 427 15.89 -5.09 -14.20
N ARG A 428 14.56 -5.23 -14.29
CA ARG A 428 13.63 -4.07 -14.36
C ARG A 428 12.23 -4.30 -13.78
N LEU A 429 11.79 -5.53 -13.65
CA LEU A 429 10.47 -5.87 -13.13
C LEU A 429 10.58 -6.26 -11.66
N LEU A 430 9.85 -5.59 -10.79
CA LEU A 430 9.72 -6.02 -9.40
C LEU A 430 8.91 -7.32 -9.38
N GLU A 431 9.41 -8.34 -8.71
CA GLU A 431 8.72 -9.60 -8.49
C GLU A 431 8.19 -9.67 -7.06
N HIS A 432 9.04 -9.35 -6.11
CA HIS A 432 8.74 -9.44 -4.69
C HIS A 432 9.38 -8.29 -3.91
N ALA A 433 8.73 -7.84 -2.85
CA ALA A 433 9.30 -6.93 -1.86
C ALA A 433 8.95 -7.42 -0.46
N GLU A 434 9.90 -7.32 0.45
CA GLU A 434 9.74 -7.67 1.86
C GLU A 434 10.28 -6.55 2.75
N THR A 435 9.62 -6.32 3.89
CA THR A 435 10.09 -5.34 4.87
C THR A 435 10.63 -6.04 6.11
N SER A 436 11.62 -5.46 6.73
CA SER A 436 12.12 -5.87 8.04
C SER A 436 12.01 -4.72 9.04
N GLY A 437 11.60 -5.03 10.27
CA GLY A 437 11.21 -4.05 11.28
C GLY A 437 9.78 -3.52 11.05
N PRO A 438 9.24 -2.66 11.92
CA PRO A 438 7.83 -2.24 11.88
C PRO A 438 7.55 -1.30 10.69
N PRO A 439 6.94 -1.79 9.60
CA PRO A 439 6.60 -0.98 8.46
C PRO A 439 5.28 -0.25 8.65
N GLN A 440 5.10 0.84 7.92
CA GLN A 440 3.87 1.62 7.89
C GLN A 440 3.49 1.98 6.46
N ILE A 441 2.22 1.81 6.12
CA ILE A 441 1.63 2.32 4.88
C ILE A 441 0.64 3.42 5.24
N VAL A 442 0.80 4.58 4.67
CA VAL A 442 -0.09 5.74 4.83
C VAL A 442 -0.77 6.03 3.51
N ILE A 443 -2.09 6.00 3.52
CA ILE A 443 -2.93 6.30 2.36
C ILE A 443 -3.67 7.58 2.67
N THR A 444 -3.48 8.60 1.86
CA THR A 444 -4.08 9.92 2.03
C THR A 444 -5.00 10.22 0.85
N GLN A 445 -6.24 10.57 1.14
CA GLN A 445 -7.24 11.00 0.15
C GLN A 445 -7.65 12.45 0.43
N PRO A 446 -6.94 13.44 -0.14
CA PRO A 446 -7.18 14.85 0.15
C PRO A 446 -8.61 15.30 -0.18
N GLY A 447 -9.16 14.82 -1.29
CA GLY A 447 -10.53 15.12 -1.72
C GLY A 447 -11.62 14.60 -0.78
N ALA A 448 -11.36 13.50 -0.07
CA ALA A 448 -12.26 12.91 0.93
C ALA A 448 -11.91 13.32 2.36
N ASN A 449 -10.86 14.13 2.56
CA ASN A 449 -10.32 14.49 3.88
C ASN A 449 -10.04 13.26 4.76
N GLN A 450 -9.55 12.16 4.17
CA GLN A 450 -9.37 10.87 4.84
C GLN A 450 -7.93 10.39 4.79
N LYS A 451 -7.46 9.83 5.91
CA LYS A 451 -6.17 9.19 6.07
C LYS A 451 -6.36 7.78 6.63
N THR A 452 -5.71 6.80 5.99
CA THR A 452 -5.65 5.42 6.48
C THR A 452 -4.21 5.03 6.72
N VAL A 453 -3.94 4.46 7.87
CA VAL A 453 -2.62 3.97 8.28
C VAL A 453 -2.71 2.46 8.48
N VAL A 454 -1.85 1.72 7.79
CA VAL A 454 -1.74 0.26 7.92
C VAL A 454 -0.37 -0.08 8.47
N THR A 455 -0.32 -0.89 9.52
CA THR A 455 0.92 -1.35 10.15
C THR A 455 0.87 -2.86 10.39
N ALA A 456 2.04 -3.50 10.39
CA ALA A 456 2.26 -4.89 10.79
C ALA A 456 3.68 -5.02 11.33
N ALA A 457 4.10 -6.19 11.80
CA ALA A 457 5.51 -6.40 12.14
C ALA A 457 6.38 -6.49 10.88
N LYS A 458 5.84 -7.05 9.79
CA LYS A 458 6.44 -7.04 8.45
C LYS A 458 5.37 -7.05 7.36
N PHE A 459 5.74 -6.59 6.18
CA PHE A 459 4.96 -6.75 4.95
C PHE A 459 5.75 -7.54 3.91
N ALA A 460 5.03 -8.37 3.15
CA ALA A 460 5.50 -9.01 1.94
C ALA A 460 4.55 -8.63 0.79
N ALA A 461 5.12 -8.23 -0.34
CA ALA A 461 4.36 -7.75 -1.49
C ALA A 461 4.79 -8.48 -2.78
N THR A 462 3.85 -8.75 -3.66
CA THR A 462 4.12 -9.24 -5.01
C THR A 462 3.65 -8.24 -6.06
N PHE A 463 4.27 -8.27 -7.23
CA PHE A 463 4.02 -7.29 -8.28
C PHE A 463 3.61 -7.97 -9.60
N THR A 464 2.87 -7.23 -10.42
CA THR A 464 2.50 -7.64 -11.79
C THR A 464 3.62 -7.33 -12.78
N ASP A 465 3.52 -7.83 -14.01
CA ASP A 465 4.45 -7.54 -15.12
C ASP A 465 4.54 -6.05 -15.50
N LYS A 466 3.69 -5.21 -14.92
CA LYS A 466 3.71 -3.75 -15.10
C LYS A 466 4.26 -3.00 -13.89
N ASN A 467 4.95 -3.69 -12.97
CA ASN A 467 5.44 -3.15 -11.70
C ASN A 467 4.31 -2.56 -10.81
N ARG A 468 3.10 -3.12 -10.90
CA ARG A 468 1.99 -2.75 -10.03
C ARG A 468 1.84 -3.78 -8.93
N LEU A 469 1.46 -3.32 -7.76
CA LEU A 469 1.20 -4.19 -6.62
C LEU A 469 0.07 -5.19 -6.96
N ALA A 470 0.33 -6.48 -6.79
CA ALA A 470 -0.63 -7.56 -7.00
C ALA A 470 -1.22 -8.06 -5.68
N THR A 471 -0.37 -8.33 -4.69
CA THR A 471 -0.76 -8.73 -3.34
C THR A 471 0.09 -8.03 -2.30
N LEU A 472 -0.50 -7.80 -1.13
CA LEU A 472 0.21 -7.34 0.06
C LEU A 472 -0.19 -8.25 1.22
N HIS A 473 0.78 -8.84 1.88
CA HIS A 473 0.62 -9.66 3.07
C HIS A 473 1.29 -8.97 4.26
N GLY A 474 0.60 -8.89 5.39
CA GLY A 474 1.11 -8.27 6.62
C GLY A 474 0.92 -9.19 7.82
N GLU A 475 2.00 -9.51 8.53
CA GLU A 475 1.99 -10.34 9.74
C GLU A 475 3.25 -10.14 10.60
N PRO A 476 3.22 -10.50 11.90
CA PRO A 476 2.04 -10.51 12.74
C PRO A 476 1.56 -9.10 13.09
N ASP A 477 0.52 -8.99 13.90
CA ASP A 477 0.03 -7.74 14.50
C ASP A 477 -0.42 -6.68 13.47
N ALA A 478 -1.15 -7.14 12.46
CA ALA A 478 -1.71 -6.25 11.45
C ALA A 478 -2.76 -5.30 12.06
N ARG A 479 -2.62 -4.00 11.76
CA ARG A 479 -3.51 -2.96 12.26
C ARG A 479 -3.83 -1.95 11.17
N ILE A 480 -5.11 -1.59 11.03
CA ILE A 480 -5.60 -0.56 10.13
C ILE A 480 -6.26 0.53 10.98
N VAL A 481 -5.87 1.77 10.77
CA VAL A 481 -6.49 2.95 11.41
C VAL A 481 -6.92 3.90 10.32
N SER A 482 -8.22 4.23 10.29
CA SER A 482 -8.78 5.20 9.34
C SER A 482 -9.45 6.35 10.10
N GLY A 483 -9.08 7.58 9.74
CA GLY A 483 -9.61 8.79 10.36
C GLY A 483 -9.61 9.98 9.40
N LEU A 484 -9.96 11.15 9.90
CA LEU A 484 -9.91 12.41 9.13
C LEU A 484 -8.48 12.98 9.12
N ILE A 485 -8.08 13.62 8.01
CA ILE A 485 -6.82 14.35 7.92
C ILE A 485 -6.88 15.59 8.81
N ASP A 486 -8.00 16.32 8.71
CA ASP A 486 -8.22 17.57 9.44
C ASP A 486 -9.66 17.58 9.97
N ALA A 487 -9.81 17.41 11.27
CA ALA A 487 -11.09 17.42 11.95
C ALA A 487 -11.82 18.77 11.83
N SER A 488 -11.10 19.88 11.63
CA SER A 488 -11.67 21.22 11.48
C SER A 488 -12.35 21.42 10.12
N LYS A 489 -11.96 20.68 9.11
CA LYS A 489 -12.53 20.72 7.75
C LYS A 489 -13.75 19.80 7.57
N ALA A 490 -14.06 18.97 8.55
CA ALA A 490 -15.32 18.25 8.58
C ALA A 490 -16.42 19.30 8.73
N GLY A 491 -17.22 19.54 7.68
CA GLY A 491 -18.27 20.55 7.63
C GLY A 491 -19.39 20.32 8.67
N HIS A 492 -19.06 20.42 9.95
CA HIS A 492 -19.94 20.17 11.06
C HIS A 492 -20.73 21.44 11.37
N LYS A 493 -22.05 21.32 11.44
CA LYS A 493 -22.88 22.30 12.16
C LYS A 493 -22.31 22.43 13.57
N ALA A 494 -22.18 23.67 14.06
CA ALA A 494 -21.68 23.98 15.39
C ALA A 494 -22.31 23.03 16.43
N GLY A 495 -21.48 22.20 17.10
CA GLY A 495 -21.91 21.26 18.15
C GLY A 495 -21.77 19.75 17.85
N ALA A 496 -21.43 19.32 16.64
CA ALA A 496 -21.19 17.91 16.36
C ALA A 496 -19.68 17.57 16.53
N SER A 497 -19.39 16.57 17.34
CA SER A 497 -18.02 16.06 17.50
C SER A 497 -17.56 15.35 16.23
N ALA A 498 -16.26 15.42 15.91
CA ALA A 498 -15.69 14.71 14.76
C ALA A 498 -15.98 13.19 14.84
N PRO A 499 -16.24 12.51 13.71
CA PRO A 499 -16.43 11.07 13.72
C PRO A 499 -15.16 10.38 14.28
N PRO A 500 -15.33 9.37 15.16
CA PRO A 500 -14.22 8.68 15.78
C PRO A 500 -13.39 7.91 14.75
N ASP A 501 -12.12 7.76 15.04
CA ASP A 501 -11.23 6.90 14.26
C ASP A 501 -11.76 5.46 14.26
N ARG A 502 -11.52 4.78 13.16
CA ARG A 502 -11.81 3.36 12.99
C ARG A 502 -10.53 2.58 13.09
N VAL A 503 -10.53 1.62 13.96
CA VAL A 503 -9.38 0.76 14.21
C VAL A 503 -9.77 -0.68 13.94
N SER A 504 -9.00 -1.38 13.13
CA SER A 504 -9.10 -2.81 12.91
C SER A 504 -7.76 -3.46 13.21
N THR A 505 -7.77 -4.56 13.96
CA THR A 505 -6.57 -5.33 14.32
C THR A 505 -6.80 -6.80 14.03
N SER A 506 -5.75 -7.50 13.60
CA SER A 506 -5.77 -8.94 13.34
C SER A 506 -4.35 -9.50 13.43
N ARG A 507 -4.22 -10.81 13.43
CA ARG A 507 -2.90 -11.46 13.37
C ARG A 507 -2.29 -11.31 11.98
N MET A 508 -3.09 -11.47 10.92
CA MET A 508 -2.67 -11.40 9.52
C MET A 508 -3.60 -10.50 8.72
N LEU A 509 -3.03 -9.86 7.73
CA LEU A 509 -3.70 -9.02 6.74
C LEU A 509 -3.27 -9.44 5.34
N ASP A 510 -4.22 -9.75 4.48
CA ASP A 510 -4.02 -10.01 3.06
C ASP A 510 -4.81 -9.00 2.23
N VAL A 511 -4.15 -8.33 1.31
CA VAL A 511 -4.77 -7.38 0.38
C VAL A 511 -4.50 -7.86 -1.04
N VAL A 512 -5.54 -7.96 -1.84
CA VAL A 512 -5.45 -8.29 -3.27
C VAL A 512 -5.81 -7.06 -4.08
N PHE A 513 -4.97 -6.76 -5.07
CA PHE A 513 -5.13 -5.59 -5.94
C PHE A 513 -5.67 -5.99 -7.32
N LEU A 514 -6.30 -5.03 -7.99
CA LEU A 514 -6.73 -5.16 -9.39
C LEU A 514 -5.54 -4.93 -10.33
N PRO A 515 -5.49 -5.58 -11.51
CA PRO A 515 -4.39 -5.39 -12.48
C PRO A 515 -4.23 -3.95 -12.98
N GLU A 516 -5.33 -3.20 -13.04
CA GLU A 516 -5.36 -1.78 -13.40
C GLU A 516 -5.00 -0.84 -12.25
N GLY A 517 -4.93 -1.37 -11.03
CA GLY A 517 -4.70 -0.63 -9.79
C GLY A 517 -5.96 -0.57 -8.92
N GLY A 518 -5.77 -0.25 -7.64
CA GLY A 518 -6.82 -0.26 -6.62
C GLY A 518 -6.96 -1.60 -5.91
N VAL A 519 -7.60 -1.59 -4.75
CA VAL A 519 -7.82 -2.79 -3.93
C VAL A 519 -9.06 -3.53 -4.40
N ARG A 520 -8.93 -4.83 -4.60
CA ARG A 520 -10.03 -5.75 -4.87
C ARG A 520 -10.69 -6.23 -3.58
N SER A 521 -9.86 -6.77 -2.67
CA SER A 521 -10.34 -7.30 -1.40
C SER A 521 -9.30 -7.15 -0.30
N ILE A 522 -9.79 -7.06 0.93
CA ILE A 522 -9.00 -7.04 2.16
C ILE A 522 -9.48 -8.20 3.02
N THR A 523 -8.59 -9.09 3.42
CA THR A 523 -8.85 -10.18 4.34
C THR A 523 -8.01 -10.00 5.60
N GLN A 524 -8.66 -10.05 6.75
CA GLN A 524 -7.99 -10.06 8.05
C GLN A 524 -8.29 -11.39 8.74
N THR A 525 -7.26 -12.06 9.25
CA THR A 525 -7.38 -13.39 9.84
C THR A 525 -6.66 -13.46 11.18
N GLY A 526 -7.26 -14.18 12.13
CA GLY A 526 -6.75 -14.37 13.48
C GLY A 526 -7.09 -13.20 14.40
N ASP A 527 -8.01 -13.45 15.34
CA ASP A 527 -8.40 -12.52 16.40
C ASP A 527 -8.79 -11.12 15.89
N LEU A 528 -9.52 -11.08 14.77
CA LEU A 528 -10.00 -9.82 14.21
C LEU A 528 -10.82 -9.05 15.26
N ALA A 529 -10.42 -7.81 15.52
CA ALA A 529 -11.17 -6.86 16.31
C ALA A 529 -11.31 -5.54 15.57
N TYR A 530 -12.53 -5.02 15.50
CA TYR A 530 -12.88 -3.75 14.86
C TYR A 530 -13.57 -2.83 15.86
N VAL A 531 -13.18 -1.56 15.87
CA VAL A 531 -13.76 -0.53 16.74
C VAL A 531 -13.96 0.76 15.94
N ALA A 532 -15.18 1.31 16.00
CA ALA A 532 -15.51 2.61 15.42
C ALA A 532 -16.55 3.32 16.32
N GLY A 533 -16.08 4.08 17.28
CA GLY A 533 -16.97 4.68 18.29
C GLY A 533 -17.70 3.62 19.11
N THR A 534 -19.02 3.58 19.03
CA THR A 534 -19.87 2.59 19.72
C THR A 534 -19.92 1.24 19.01
N GLN A 535 -19.60 1.21 17.72
CA GLN A 535 -19.60 -0.02 16.93
C GLN A 535 -18.34 -0.83 17.19
N LYS A 536 -18.52 -2.12 17.47
CA LYS A 536 -17.42 -3.07 17.70
C LYS A 536 -17.75 -4.39 17.04
N ALA A 537 -16.75 -5.04 16.47
CA ALA A 537 -16.89 -6.38 15.92
C ALA A 537 -15.66 -7.24 16.25
N TRP A 538 -15.87 -8.52 16.44
CA TRP A 538 -14.85 -9.54 16.64
C TRP A 538 -15.19 -10.73 15.77
N ALA A 539 -14.17 -11.37 15.18
CA ALA A 539 -14.30 -12.57 14.37
C ALA A 539 -12.95 -13.28 14.26
N GLU A 540 -12.94 -14.53 13.87
CA GLU A 540 -11.70 -15.19 13.47
C GLU A 540 -11.19 -14.69 12.14
N ARG A 541 -12.10 -14.40 11.19
CA ARG A 541 -11.78 -13.89 9.86
C ARG A 541 -12.80 -12.86 9.40
N GLY A 542 -12.31 -11.79 8.81
CA GLY A 542 -13.11 -10.80 8.11
C GLY A 542 -12.60 -10.62 6.67
N GLU A 543 -13.51 -10.59 5.72
CA GLU A 543 -13.21 -10.34 4.31
C GLU A 543 -14.08 -9.19 3.81
N TYR A 544 -13.43 -8.16 3.27
CA TYR A 544 -14.10 -7.01 2.69
C TYR A 544 -13.84 -6.95 1.19
N THR A 545 -14.90 -7.06 0.39
CA THR A 545 -14.85 -6.93 -1.07
C THR A 545 -15.33 -5.53 -1.46
N ILE A 546 -14.47 -4.81 -2.18
CA ILE A 546 -14.68 -3.39 -2.48
C ILE A 546 -15.73 -3.16 -3.53
N THR A 547 -15.75 -3.98 -4.59
CA THR A 547 -16.73 -3.87 -5.69
C THR A 547 -18.17 -3.95 -5.19
N ASP A 548 -18.45 -4.86 -4.26
CA ASP A 548 -19.78 -5.13 -3.74
C ASP A 548 -20.03 -4.43 -2.42
N GLN A 549 -19.03 -3.75 -1.87
CA GLN A 549 -19.03 -3.15 -0.54
C GLN A 549 -19.51 -4.12 0.56
N MET A 550 -19.19 -5.40 0.38
CA MET A 550 -19.62 -6.47 1.27
C MET A 550 -18.51 -6.84 2.26
N LEU A 551 -18.85 -6.77 3.55
CA LEU A 551 -18.03 -7.29 4.64
C LEU A 551 -18.63 -8.63 5.10
N VAL A 552 -17.80 -9.67 5.14
CA VAL A 552 -18.15 -11.00 5.62
C VAL A 552 -17.28 -11.33 6.83
N LEU A 553 -17.91 -11.63 7.95
CA LEU A 553 -17.27 -12.05 9.20
C LEU A 553 -17.57 -13.52 9.45
N ASN A 554 -16.54 -14.33 9.68
CA ASN A 554 -16.62 -15.77 9.91
C ASN A 554 -15.88 -16.17 11.19
N GLY A 555 -16.22 -17.36 11.74
CA GLY A 555 -15.59 -17.89 12.95
C GLY A 555 -16.20 -17.31 14.22
N SER A 556 -17.50 -17.52 14.41
CA SER A 556 -18.25 -17.04 15.58
C SER A 556 -18.18 -15.52 15.78
N PRO A 557 -18.49 -14.75 14.75
CA PRO A 557 -18.46 -13.30 14.84
C PRO A 557 -19.41 -12.77 15.92
N ARG A 558 -18.96 -11.70 16.56
CA ARG A 558 -19.74 -10.89 17.51
C ARG A 558 -19.72 -9.45 17.06
N VAL A 559 -20.86 -8.87 16.84
CA VAL A 559 -21.04 -7.45 16.47
C VAL A 559 -21.83 -6.74 17.56
N VAL A 560 -21.34 -5.59 17.97
CA VAL A 560 -22.00 -4.70 18.93
C VAL A 560 -22.26 -3.37 18.23
N ASP A 561 -23.51 -2.94 18.18
CA ASP A 561 -23.88 -1.63 17.62
C ASP A 561 -25.02 -1.04 18.46
N THR A 562 -24.81 0.17 18.98
CA THR A 562 -25.82 0.99 19.68
C THR A 562 -26.74 0.18 20.62
N GLY A 563 -26.15 -0.59 21.53
CA GLY A 563 -26.91 -1.36 22.51
C GLY A 563 -27.45 -2.72 22.00
N MET A 564 -27.18 -3.08 20.76
CA MET A 564 -27.44 -4.42 20.23
C MET A 564 -26.14 -5.22 20.12
N THR A 565 -26.18 -6.45 20.61
CA THR A 565 -25.08 -7.42 20.41
C THR A 565 -25.63 -8.60 19.63
N THR A 566 -25.01 -8.92 18.49
CA THR A 566 -25.37 -10.09 17.67
C THR A 566 -24.18 -11.02 17.53
N THR A 567 -24.42 -12.32 17.71
CA THR A 567 -23.46 -13.41 17.49
C THR A 567 -24.07 -14.46 16.57
N SER A 568 -23.24 -15.08 15.71
CA SER A 568 -23.68 -16.14 14.79
C SER A 568 -22.47 -16.95 14.29
N GLN A 569 -22.64 -17.83 13.32
CA GLN A 569 -21.53 -18.48 12.61
C GLN A 569 -20.92 -17.58 11.55
N THR A 570 -21.78 -16.81 10.85
CA THR A 570 -21.37 -15.85 9.81
C THR A 570 -22.23 -14.60 9.90
N ILE A 571 -21.62 -13.42 9.73
CA ILE A 571 -22.32 -12.13 9.57
C ILE A 571 -21.81 -11.50 8.27
N ARG A 572 -22.77 -11.10 7.42
CA ARG A 572 -22.52 -10.34 6.19
C ARG A 572 -23.14 -8.96 6.34
N MET A 573 -22.40 -7.94 5.95
CA MET A 573 -22.84 -6.53 6.05
C MET A 573 -22.57 -5.83 4.73
N ASN A 574 -23.61 -5.29 4.12
CA ASN A 574 -23.46 -4.42 2.96
C ASN A 574 -23.28 -2.98 3.43
N ARG A 575 -22.15 -2.40 3.11
CA ARG A 575 -21.79 -1.06 3.59
C ARG A 575 -22.45 0.06 2.79
N ALA A 576 -22.90 -0.22 1.57
CA ALA A 576 -23.62 0.75 0.74
C ALA A 576 -25.06 0.95 1.21
N THR A 577 -25.78 -0.16 1.54
CA THR A 577 -27.16 -0.13 1.97
C THR A 577 -27.30 -0.08 3.49
N GLY A 578 -26.30 -0.53 4.23
CA GLY A 578 -26.35 -0.68 5.68
C GLY A 578 -27.06 -1.96 6.13
N ASP A 579 -27.45 -2.84 5.22
CA ASP A 579 -28.11 -4.11 5.53
C ASP A 579 -27.12 -5.09 6.16
N ALA A 580 -27.60 -5.87 7.14
CA ALA A 580 -26.84 -6.94 7.77
C ALA A 580 -27.60 -8.26 7.68
N PHE A 581 -26.89 -9.35 7.47
CA PHE A 581 -27.40 -10.70 7.43
C PHE A 581 -26.53 -11.59 8.32
N ALA A 582 -27.15 -12.25 9.30
CA ALA A 582 -26.51 -13.20 10.19
C ALA A 582 -27.07 -14.61 9.97
N GLU A 583 -26.21 -15.61 9.96
CA GLU A 583 -26.57 -17.00 9.68
C GLU A 583 -25.86 -17.96 10.65
N GLY A 584 -26.60 -18.98 11.06
CA GLY A 584 -26.12 -20.06 11.92
C GLY A 584 -26.12 -19.69 13.41
N ASN A 585 -27.05 -20.22 14.17
CA ASN A 585 -27.20 -20.04 15.62
C ASN A 585 -27.14 -18.57 16.05
N VAL A 586 -27.94 -17.75 15.37
CA VAL A 586 -28.02 -16.31 15.65
C VAL A 586 -28.51 -16.06 17.06
N LYS A 587 -27.81 -15.20 17.80
CA LYS A 587 -28.22 -14.69 19.10
C LYS A 587 -28.05 -13.18 19.10
N SER A 588 -29.15 -12.45 19.28
CA SER A 588 -29.17 -11.00 19.43
C SER A 588 -29.61 -10.63 20.84
N THR A 589 -28.92 -9.67 21.43
CA THR A 589 -29.25 -9.12 22.75
C THR A 589 -29.37 -7.61 22.61
N TYR A 590 -30.50 -7.07 22.98
CA TYR A 590 -30.78 -5.64 22.99
C TYR A 590 -30.67 -5.11 24.41
N SER A 591 -29.69 -4.28 24.67
CA SER A 591 -29.44 -3.52 25.89
C SER A 591 -29.60 -2.02 25.58
N ASP A 592 -29.64 -1.17 26.56
CA ASP A 592 -29.80 0.29 26.42
C ASP A 592 -31.06 0.71 25.64
N LEU A 593 -32.15 0.03 25.93
CA LEU A 593 -33.43 0.31 25.32
C LEU A 593 -34.05 1.58 25.93
N LYS A 594 -34.65 2.43 25.10
CA LYS A 594 -35.37 3.62 25.56
C LYS A 594 -36.45 3.23 26.56
N ALA A 595 -36.62 4.02 27.60
CA ALA A 595 -37.72 3.80 28.57
C ALA A 595 -39.08 3.72 27.86
N GLN A 596 -39.88 2.72 28.22
CA GLN A 596 -41.19 2.48 27.62
C GLN A 596 -42.31 2.77 28.62
N PRO A 597 -43.56 2.93 28.16
CA PRO A 597 -44.69 3.09 29.07
C PRO A 597 -44.75 1.94 30.08
N ASP A 598 -44.90 2.27 31.32
CA ASP A 598 -45.01 1.28 32.40
C ASP A 598 -46.10 0.26 32.09
N GLY A 599 -45.81 -1.04 32.29
CA GLY A 599 -46.77 -2.13 32.06
C GLY A 599 -46.75 -2.73 30.66
N ALA A 600 -45.91 -2.26 29.72
CA ALA A 600 -45.75 -2.93 28.44
C ALA A 600 -45.05 -4.30 28.62
N MET A 601 -45.24 -5.24 27.68
CA MET A 601 -44.72 -6.61 27.75
C MET A 601 -43.19 -6.63 27.73
N LEU A 602 -42.58 -5.71 26.98
CA LEU A 602 -41.14 -5.56 26.82
C LEU A 602 -40.55 -4.33 27.54
N ALA A 603 -41.25 -3.85 28.61
CA ALA A 603 -40.86 -2.62 29.31
C ALA A 603 -39.86 -2.85 30.46
N SER A 604 -39.45 -4.08 30.71
CA SER A 604 -38.42 -4.39 31.74
C SER A 604 -37.11 -3.67 31.43
N SER A 605 -36.35 -3.41 32.47
CA SER A 605 -34.93 -2.94 32.34
C SER A 605 -33.98 -4.04 31.89
N ASP A 606 -34.40 -5.30 31.93
CA ASP A 606 -33.57 -6.41 31.49
C ASP A 606 -33.46 -6.44 29.96
N PRO A 607 -32.35 -6.96 29.42
CA PRO A 607 -32.16 -7.04 27.99
C PRO A 607 -33.20 -7.92 27.29
N ILE A 608 -33.57 -7.54 26.06
CA ILE A 608 -34.38 -8.42 25.18
C ILE A 608 -33.40 -9.35 24.46
N HIS A 609 -33.68 -10.65 24.49
CA HIS A 609 -32.91 -11.65 23.81
C HIS A 609 -33.72 -12.25 22.66
N VAL A 610 -33.01 -12.50 21.53
CA VAL A 610 -33.58 -13.18 20.37
C VAL A 610 -32.63 -14.25 19.87
N THR A 611 -33.14 -15.44 19.61
CA THR A 611 -32.40 -16.50 18.94
C THR A 611 -33.13 -16.94 17.69
N SER A 612 -32.40 -17.35 16.65
CA SER A 612 -32.95 -17.85 15.40
C SER A 612 -31.88 -18.61 14.59
N ARG A 613 -32.29 -19.20 13.46
CA ARG A 613 -31.36 -19.76 12.49
C ARG A 613 -30.68 -18.71 11.66
N SER A 614 -31.41 -17.66 11.25
CA SER A 614 -30.90 -16.51 10.49
C SER A 614 -31.59 -15.22 10.92
N MET A 615 -30.90 -14.11 10.67
CA MET A 615 -31.38 -12.74 10.90
C MET A 615 -31.04 -11.88 9.69
N THR A 616 -31.98 -11.04 9.27
CA THR A 616 -31.77 -9.96 8.31
C THR A 616 -32.12 -8.64 8.98
N GLU A 617 -31.22 -7.69 9.01
CA GLU A 617 -31.47 -6.33 9.49
C GLU A 617 -31.45 -5.36 8.30
N HIS A 618 -32.53 -4.62 8.13
CA HIS A 618 -32.63 -3.54 7.16
C HIS A 618 -32.48 -2.22 7.88
N ARG A 619 -31.44 -1.46 7.56
CA ARG A 619 -31.26 -0.11 8.08
C ARG A 619 -31.87 0.87 7.09
N ALA A 620 -32.81 1.67 7.57
CA ALA A 620 -33.41 2.72 6.75
C ALA A 620 -32.35 3.68 6.21
N SER A 621 -32.42 4.00 4.92
CA SER A 621 -31.63 5.07 4.33
C SER A 621 -32.00 6.42 5.00
N SER A 622 -30.99 7.28 5.17
CA SER A 622 -31.04 8.56 5.88
C SER A 622 -32.11 9.57 5.40
N SER A 623 -32.94 9.22 4.44
CA SER A 623 -34.01 10.06 3.88
C SER A 623 -35.43 9.74 4.41
N SER A 624 -35.62 8.63 5.11
CA SER A 624 -36.91 8.25 5.71
C SER A 624 -36.71 8.07 7.22
N SER A 625 -37.68 8.53 8.00
CA SER A 625 -37.76 8.36 9.46
C SER A 625 -38.03 6.90 9.88
N SER A 626 -37.65 5.92 9.06
CA SER A 626 -37.88 4.50 9.33
C SER A 626 -36.77 3.94 10.19
N SER A 627 -37.16 3.25 11.24
CA SER A 627 -36.27 2.59 12.20
C SER A 627 -35.59 1.35 11.60
N ALA A 628 -34.53 0.87 12.25
CA ALA A 628 -33.93 -0.40 11.90
C ALA A 628 -34.84 -1.57 12.30
N ILE A 629 -35.20 -2.40 11.33
CA ILE A 629 -36.07 -3.58 11.52
C ILE A 629 -35.22 -4.83 11.36
N ALA A 630 -35.22 -5.68 12.39
CA ALA A 630 -34.58 -6.98 12.35
C ALA A 630 -35.61 -8.10 12.13
N ILE A 631 -35.38 -8.95 11.13
CA ILE A 631 -36.21 -10.10 10.79
C ILE A 631 -35.43 -11.37 11.14
N TYR A 632 -35.95 -12.14 12.08
CA TYR A 632 -35.40 -13.40 12.55
C TYR A 632 -36.19 -14.56 11.92
N THR A 633 -35.52 -15.51 11.31
CA THR A 633 -36.15 -16.60 10.58
C THR A 633 -35.56 -17.95 11.04
N GLY A 634 -36.45 -18.93 11.17
CA GLY A 634 -36.10 -20.32 11.55
C GLY A 634 -36.00 -20.50 13.05
N ASP A 635 -37.02 -21.08 13.65
CA ASP A 635 -37.15 -21.36 15.08
C ASP A 635 -36.83 -20.12 15.95
N ALA A 636 -37.35 -18.98 15.53
CA ALA A 636 -37.09 -17.72 16.15
C ALA A 636 -37.78 -17.64 17.52
N ARG A 637 -37.03 -17.25 18.54
CA ARG A 637 -37.47 -17.07 19.92
C ARG A 637 -36.99 -15.76 20.48
N LEU A 638 -37.97 -14.92 20.89
CA LEU A 638 -37.73 -13.65 21.58
C LEU A 638 -38.19 -13.80 23.02
N TRP A 639 -37.40 -13.30 23.99
CA TRP A 639 -37.82 -13.26 25.39
C TRP A 639 -37.24 -12.07 26.14
N GLN A 640 -37.99 -11.63 27.12
CA GLN A 640 -37.60 -10.70 28.15
C GLN A 640 -38.25 -11.12 29.46
N ASP A 641 -37.47 -11.38 30.49
CA ASP A 641 -37.97 -11.97 31.74
C ASP A 641 -38.70 -13.30 31.48
N ALA A 642 -39.95 -13.40 31.94
CA ALA A 642 -40.82 -14.57 31.75
C ALA A 642 -41.65 -14.53 30.47
N ASN A 643 -41.67 -13.41 29.75
CA ASN A 643 -42.41 -13.28 28.49
C ASN A 643 -41.62 -13.89 27.34
N VAL A 644 -42.22 -14.81 26.61
CA VAL A 644 -41.56 -15.53 25.49
C VAL A 644 -42.47 -15.49 24.29
N VAL A 645 -41.91 -15.23 23.12
CA VAL A 645 -42.58 -15.36 21.82
C VAL A 645 -41.72 -16.24 20.92
N GLU A 646 -42.28 -17.32 20.41
CA GLU A 646 -41.66 -18.25 19.48
C GLU A 646 -42.47 -18.29 18.18
N ALA A 647 -41.78 -18.20 17.05
CA ALA A 647 -42.37 -18.27 15.73
C ALA A 647 -41.36 -18.67 14.67
N PRO A 648 -41.78 -19.20 13.53
CA PRO A 648 -40.94 -19.37 12.37
C PRO A 648 -40.29 -18.08 11.91
N ILE A 649 -41.01 -16.95 11.97
CA ILE A 649 -40.53 -15.63 11.61
C ILE A 649 -40.92 -14.59 12.67
N LEU A 650 -39.94 -13.85 13.17
CA LEU A 650 -40.14 -12.72 14.08
C LEU A 650 -39.55 -11.46 13.44
N GLN A 651 -40.32 -10.42 13.37
CA GLN A 651 -39.91 -9.09 12.96
C GLN A 651 -39.93 -8.15 14.17
N PHE A 652 -38.77 -7.57 14.52
CA PHE A 652 -38.63 -6.69 15.67
C PHE A 652 -38.12 -5.33 15.26
N ASP A 653 -38.85 -4.29 15.61
CA ASP A 653 -38.43 -2.89 15.51
C ASP A 653 -37.98 -2.41 16.89
N ARG A 654 -36.70 -2.15 17.04
CA ARG A 654 -36.09 -1.74 18.29
C ARG A 654 -36.55 -0.35 18.75
N ASP A 655 -36.68 0.58 17.81
CA ASP A 655 -36.94 1.98 18.15
C ASP A 655 -38.40 2.24 18.57
N HIS A 656 -39.33 1.54 17.91
CA HIS A 656 -40.74 1.61 18.24
C HIS A 656 -41.22 0.50 19.18
N ARG A 657 -40.34 -0.47 19.45
CA ARG A 657 -40.70 -1.66 20.24
C ARG A 657 -41.96 -2.34 19.74
N THR A 658 -42.02 -2.56 18.45
CA THR A 658 -43.06 -3.37 17.84
C THR A 658 -42.53 -4.74 17.46
N LEU A 659 -43.33 -5.77 17.71
CA LEU A 659 -43.04 -7.16 17.39
C LEU A 659 -44.15 -7.69 16.49
N PHE A 660 -43.76 -8.20 15.36
CA PHE A 660 -44.64 -8.96 14.48
C PHE A 660 -44.10 -10.39 14.34
N ALA A 661 -44.99 -11.38 14.62
CA ALA A 661 -44.64 -12.78 14.50
C ALA A 661 -45.68 -13.50 13.63
N HIS A 662 -45.21 -14.39 12.78
CA HIS A 662 -46.09 -15.20 11.96
C HIS A 662 -45.57 -16.61 11.73
N GLY A 663 -46.48 -17.56 11.61
CA GLY A 663 -46.24 -18.93 11.20
C GLY A 663 -45.89 -19.01 9.72
N LEU A 664 -45.31 -20.11 9.31
CA LEU A 664 -45.16 -20.43 7.87
C LEU A 664 -46.51 -20.81 7.31
N ALA A 665 -46.80 -20.36 6.09
CA ALA A 665 -47.94 -20.86 5.34
C ALA A 665 -47.82 -22.39 5.15
N PRO A 666 -48.90 -23.16 5.19
CA PRO A 666 -48.87 -24.60 5.11
C PRO A 666 -48.38 -25.03 3.72
N THR A 667 -47.13 -25.37 3.62
CA THR A 667 -46.62 -26.21 2.55
C THR A 667 -46.51 -27.62 3.09
N GLN A 668 -47.50 -28.43 2.83
CA GLN A 668 -47.53 -29.85 3.08
C GLN A 668 -47.05 -30.31 4.48
N ASP A 669 -47.98 -30.61 5.33
CA ASP A 669 -47.94 -31.40 6.57
C ASP A 669 -47.58 -30.79 7.91
N GLN A 670 -47.03 -29.61 8.05
CA GLN A 670 -46.80 -29.01 9.39
C GLN A 670 -46.96 -27.48 9.38
N THR A 671 -48.07 -26.97 9.90
CA THR A 671 -48.25 -25.58 10.32
C THR A 671 -47.51 -25.41 11.64
N GLN A 672 -46.41 -24.59 11.64
CA GLN A 672 -45.83 -24.15 12.90
C GLN A 672 -46.48 -22.83 13.30
N PRO A 673 -47.32 -22.82 14.37
CA PRO A 673 -47.96 -21.61 14.84
C PRO A 673 -46.98 -20.71 15.58
N VAL A 674 -47.39 -19.45 15.74
CA VAL A 674 -46.78 -18.56 16.73
C VAL A 674 -47.17 -19.06 18.12
N SER A 675 -46.21 -19.20 19.01
CA SER A 675 -46.44 -19.55 20.42
C SER A 675 -45.94 -18.40 21.31
N THR A 676 -46.77 -17.97 22.26
CA THR A 676 -46.30 -16.98 23.25
C THR A 676 -46.72 -17.42 24.65
N VAL A 677 -45.83 -17.13 25.59
CA VAL A 677 -46.08 -17.31 27.00
C VAL A 677 -46.18 -15.95 27.63
N LEU A 678 -47.40 -15.62 28.12
CA LEU A 678 -47.64 -14.40 28.91
C LEU A 678 -47.77 -14.79 30.38
N VAL A 679 -47.44 -13.90 31.25
CA VAL A 679 -47.53 -14.15 32.68
C VAL A 679 -48.72 -13.38 33.24
N GLN A 680 -49.67 -14.11 33.85
CA GLN A 680 -50.80 -13.53 34.56
C GLN A 680 -50.49 -13.60 36.06
N VAL A 681 -50.67 -12.49 36.76
CA VAL A 681 -50.57 -12.45 38.24
C VAL A 681 -51.98 -12.22 38.80
N ASP A 682 -52.43 -13.12 39.64
CA ASP A 682 -53.75 -13.00 40.28
C ASP A 682 -53.70 -11.99 41.46
N LYS A 683 -54.93 -11.66 42.06
CA LYS A 683 -55.03 -10.72 43.17
C LYS A 683 -54.28 -11.18 44.44
N THR A 684 -53.91 -12.45 44.50
CA THR A 684 -53.14 -13.05 45.63
C THR A 684 -51.63 -13.01 45.43
N GLY A 685 -51.18 -12.55 44.21
CA GLY A 685 -49.76 -12.52 43.81
C GLY A 685 -49.28 -13.84 43.22
N LYS A 686 -50.17 -14.81 42.96
CA LYS A 686 -49.81 -16.07 42.33
C LYS A 686 -49.58 -15.87 40.84
N VAL A 687 -48.41 -16.26 40.37
CA VAL A 687 -47.99 -16.17 38.98
C VAL A 687 -48.48 -17.43 38.24
N THR A 688 -49.22 -17.23 37.14
CA THR A 688 -49.73 -18.32 36.31
C THR A 688 -49.30 -18.08 34.86
N PRO A 689 -48.57 -19.00 34.23
CA PRO A 689 -48.24 -18.86 32.80
C PRO A 689 -49.49 -19.11 31.95
N VAL A 690 -49.68 -18.26 30.96
CA VAL A 690 -50.73 -18.35 29.95
C VAL A 690 -50.07 -18.64 28.61
N HIS A 691 -50.26 -19.82 28.10
CA HIS A 691 -49.76 -20.25 26.78
C HIS A 691 -50.77 -19.88 25.71
N VAL A 692 -50.33 -19.12 24.71
CA VAL A 692 -51.19 -18.72 23.60
C VAL A 692 -50.53 -19.15 22.30
N THR A 693 -51.33 -19.78 21.41
CA THR A 693 -50.91 -20.12 20.05
C THR A 693 -51.80 -19.44 19.04
N SER A 694 -51.28 -18.97 17.91
CA SER A 694 -51.98 -18.28 16.83
C SER A 694 -51.23 -18.41 15.52
N ALA A 695 -51.81 -18.06 14.39
CA ALA A 695 -51.08 -17.96 13.13
C ALA A 695 -50.23 -16.67 13.07
N ARG A 696 -50.68 -15.57 13.68
CA ARG A 696 -50.01 -14.27 13.68
C ARG A 696 -50.15 -13.60 15.03
N LEU A 697 -49.10 -12.85 15.41
CA LEU A 697 -49.07 -12.00 16.58
C LEU A 697 -48.52 -10.64 16.17
N ASN A 698 -49.20 -9.56 16.59
CA ASN A 698 -48.74 -8.19 16.48
C ASN A 698 -48.74 -7.53 17.85
N TYR A 699 -47.60 -7.04 18.29
CA TYR A 699 -47.45 -6.37 19.58
C TYR A 699 -46.86 -4.97 19.41
N ALA A 700 -47.38 -4.01 20.14
CA ALA A 700 -46.88 -2.64 20.18
C ALA A 700 -46.78 -2.15 21.64
N ASP A 701 -45.56 -1.83 22.10
CA ASP A 701 -45.28 -1.38 23.46
C ASP A 701 -46.03 -0.09 23.81
N LEU A 702 -46.05 0.90 22.90
CA LEU A 702 -46.76 2.18 23.13
C LEU A 702 -48.25 2.00 23.40
N GLU A 703 -48.88 1.06 22.70
CA GLU A 703 -50.29 0.76 22.83
C GLU A 703 -50.58 -0.22 23.95
N ARG A 704 -49.52 -0.89 24.48
CA ARG A 704 -49.64 -1.99 25.43
C ARG A 704 -50.63 -3.04 24.96
N ARG A 705 -50.65 -3.35 23.66
CA ARG A 705 -51.61 -4.19 22.99
C ARG A 705 -50.93 -5.37 22.28
N VAL A 706 -51.37 -6.58 22.58
CA VAL A 706 -51.10 -7.79 21.84
C VAL A 706 -52.30 -8.16 21.00
N PHE A 707 -52.18 -8.22 19.69
CA PHE A 707 -53.18 -8.68 18.76
C PHE A 707 -52.78 -10.03 18.18
N LEU A 708 -53.60 -11.02 18.27
CA LEU A 708 -53.42 -12.39 17.81
C LEU A 708 -54.52 -12.73 16.81
N ASP A 709 -54.17 -13.42 15.74
CA ASP A 709 -55.09 -13.71 14.63
C ASP A 709 -54.78 -15.06 13.98
N GLY A 710 -55.83 -15.68 13.39
CA GLY A 710 -55.74 -16.93 12.67
C GLY A 710 -55.80 -18.17 13.57
N GLY A 711 -56.86 -18.33 14.28
CA GLY A 711 -57.10 -19.50 15.13
C GLY A 711 -56.33 -19.45 16.44
N VAL A 712 -56.76 -18.58 17.36
CA VAL A 712 -56.09 -18.37 18.64
C VAL A 712 -56.52 -19.45 19.64
N THR A 713 -55.59 -20.10 20.29
CA THR A 713 -55.79 -21.05 21.37
C THR A 713 -55.02 -20.60 22.58
N THR A 714 -55.70 -20.37 23.71
CA THR A 714 -55.09 -19.97 24.99
C THR A 714 -55.29 -21.06 26.02
N LYS A 715 -54.24 -21.41 26.73
CA LYS A 715 -54.21 -22.37 27.84
C LYS A 715 -53.72 -21.70 29.11
N SER A 716 -54.51 -21.73 30.17
CA SER A 716 -54.15 -21.18 31.48
C SER A 716 -54.68 -22.12 32.57
N GLY A 717 -53.78 -22.82 33.26
CA GLY A 717 -54.12 -23.89 34.18
C GLY A 717 -54.94 -24.99 33.48
N ASP A 718 -56.16 -25.26 33.94
CA ASP A 718 -57.10 -26.27 33.41
C ASP A 718 -58.05 -25.71 32.35
N ALA A 719 -58.04 -24.41 32.07
CA ALA A 719 -58.90 -23.75 31.11
C ALA A 719 -58.24 -23.62 29.75
N THR A 720 -58.99 -23.93 28.68
CA THR A 720 -58.60 -23.69 27.30
C THR A 720 -59.62 -22.76 26.65
N MET A 721 -59.19 -21.70 26.01
CA MET A 721 -60.04 -20.79 25.25
C MET A 721 -59.58 -20.77 23.78
N THR A 722 -60.52 -20.85 22.86
CA THR A 722 -60.26 -20.75 21.41
C THR A 722 -61.12 -19.65 20.80
N GLY A 723 -60.60 -19.01 19.75
CA GLY A 723 -61.31 -17.99 18.95
C GLY A 723 -60.51 -17.70 17.69
N GLU A 724 -61.07 -17.00 16.72
CA GLU A 724 -60.35 -16.65 15.50
C GLU A 724 -59.35 -15.50 15.75
N GLN A 725 -59.79 -14.51 16.53
CA GLN A 725 -58.98 -13.33 16.88
C GLN A 725 -58.97 -13.08 18.38
N MET A 726 -57.89 -12.53 18.89
CA MET A 726 -57.77 -12.11 20.30
C MET A 726 -56.96 -10.84 20.45
N THR A 727 -57.48 -9.87 21.17
CA THR A 727 -56.75 -8.66 21.57
C THR A 727 -56.55 -8.66 23.08
N VAL A 728 -55.33 -8.54 23.54
CA VAL A 728 -54.96 -8.43 24.94
C VAL A 728 -54.45 -7.02 25.21
N PHE A 729 -55.00 -6.33 26.15
CA PHE A 729 -54.53 -5.03 26.65
C PHE A 729 -53.87 -5.24 28.00
N LEU A 730 -52.75 -4.52 28.20
CA LEU A 730 -51.91 -4.62 29.41
C LEU A 730 -52.13 -3.37 30.29
N LEU A 731 -52.16 -3.55 31.60
CA LEU A 731 -52.32 -2.46 32.58
C LEU A 731 -51.13 -1.56 32.65
N PRO A 732 -51.30 -0.23 32.78
CA PRO A 732 -50.25 0.68 33.18
C PRO A 732 -49.75 0.34 34.60
N ARG A 733 -48.42 0.30 34.79
CA ARG A 733 -47.82 -0.03 36.10
C ARG A 733 -48.24 0.92 37.24
N SER A 734 -48.56 2.18 36.91
CA SER A 734 -48.95 3.22 37.86
C SER A 734 -50.30 2.91 38.57
N GLN A 735 -51.10 1.96 38.06
CA GLN A 735 -52.35 1.51 38.67
C GLN A 735 -52.21 0.21 39.46
N SER A 736 -51.03 -0.42 39.46
CA SER A 736 -50.77 -1.58 40.29
C SER A 736 -50.48 -1.11 41.71
N LYS A 737 -51.14 -1.70 42.73
CA LYS A 737 -50.98 -1.37 44.14
C LYS A 737 -49.50 -1.41 44.56
N GLU A 738 -49.03 -0.42 45.37
CA GLU A 738 -47.76 -0.39 46.06
C GLU A 738 -47.42 -1.72 46.67
N GLY A 739 -46.27 -2.31 46.28
CA GLY A 739 -45.75 -3.56 46.84
C GLY A 739 -45.32 -4.63 45.82
N THR A 740 -45.51 -4.40 44.51
CA THR A 740 -45.08 -5.32 43.46
C THR A 740 -43.62 -5.06 43.09
N ASN A 741 -42.78 -6.12 43.02
CA ASN A 741 -41.36 -6.08 42.61
C ASN A 741 -41.20 -5.40 41.23
N PRO A 742 -40.18 -4.57 41.06
CA PRO A 742 -39.93 -3.87 39.78
C PRO A 742 -39.72 -4.80 38.57
N SER A 743 -39.54 -6.10 38.77
CA SER A 743 -39.32 -7.11 37.72
C SER A 743 -40.58 -7.87 37.28
N MET A 744 -41.80 -7.41 37.64
CA MET A 744 -43.01 -8.11 37.24
C MET A 744 -43.41 -7.77 35.80
N PRO A 745 -43.73 -8.80 34.96
CA PRO A 745 -44.19 -8.60 33.58
C PRO A 745 -45.53 -7.89 33.54
N GLY A 746 -45.88 -7.32 32.37
CA GLY A 746 -47.12 -6.60 32.16
C GLY A 746 -48.35 -7.41 32.54
N GLN A 747 -49.22 -6.84 33.43
CA GLN A 747 -50.45 -7.49 33.86
C GLN A 747 -51.55 -7.25 32.82
N VAL A 748 -52.35 -8.31 32.58
CA VAL A 748 -53.48 -8.21 31.67
C VAL A 748 -54.58 -7.29 32.27
N ASP A 749 -54.99 -6.27 31.51
CA ASP A 749 -56.10 -5.40 31.82
C ASP A 749 -57.42 -6.02 31.29
N ARG A 750 -57.43 -6.31 30.02
CA ARG A 750 -58.60 -6.78 29.30
C ARG A 750 -58.21 -7.71 28.15
N ILE A 751 -59.02 -8.76 27.97
CA ILE A 751 -58.96 -9.65 26.81
C ILE A 751 -60.22 -9.53 26.02
N ILE A 752 -60.13 -9.37 24.71
CA ILE A 752 -61.27 -9.47 23.80
C ILE A 752 -60.95 -10.61 22.82
N ALA A 753 -61.80 -11.66 22.84
CA ALA A 753 -61.73 -12.75 21.87
C ALA A 753 -62.96 -12.71 20.98
N GLU A 754 -62.80 -12.91 19.69
CA GLU A 754 -63.84 -12.72 18.68
C GLU A 754 -63.86 -13.87 17.67
N HIS A 755 -65.05 -14.10 17.11
CA HIS A 755 -65.39 -15.10 16.09
C HIS A 755 -65.20 -16.54 16.58
N GLY A 756 -66.30 -17.16 16.96
CA GLY A 756 -66.39 -18.55 17.36
C GLY A 756 -65.62 -18.87 18.65
N VAL A 757 -65.86 -18.08 19.67
CA VAL A 757 -65.18 -18.25 20.98
C VAL A 757 -65.69 -19.49 21.69
N VAL A 758 -64.81 -20.38 22.10
CA VAL A 758 -65.06 -21.55 22.92
C VAL A 758 -64.14 -21.57 24.13
N ILE A 759 -64.76 -21.67 25.31
CA ILE A 759 -64.00 -21.85 26.57
C ILE A 759 -64.26 -23.27 27.06
N LYS A 760 -63.23 -24.02 27.38
CA LYS A 760 -63.31 -25.38 27.91
C LYS A 760 -62.59 -25.48 29.25
N GLN A 761 -63.31 -26.01 30.23
CA GLN A 761 -62.78 -26.42 31.55
C GLN A 761 -63.17 -27.89 31.77
N PRO A 762 -62.66 -28.62 32.75
CA PRO A 762 -62.96 -30.05 32.94
C PRO A 762 -64.46 -30.34 33.10
N THR A 763 -65.19 -29.47 33.81
CA THR A 763 -66.64 -29.64 34.10
C THR A 763 -67.52 -28.68 33.31
N ARG A 764 -66.95 -27.65 32.61
CA ARG A 764 -67.71 -26.58 31.94
C ARG A 764 -67.14 -26.31 30.54
N HIS A 765 -68.14 -26.02 29.62
CA HIS A 765 -67.73 -25.39 28.37
C HIS A 765 -68.71 -24.27 28.00
N ALA A 766 -68.16 -23.18 27.45
CA ALA A 766 -68.94 -22.04 27.02
C ALA A 766 -68.62 -21.73 25.57
N THR A 767 -69.71 -21.32 24.80
CA THR A 767 -69.56 -20.94 23.40
C THR A 767 -70.21 -19.58 23.15
N GLY A 768 -69.63 -18.75 22.32
CA GLY A 768 -70.20 -17.47 21.92
C GLY A 768 -69.40 -16.90 20.77
N ASP A 769 -69.79 -15.68 20.33
CA ASP A 769 -69.09 -15.05 19.19
C ASP A 769 -68.01 -14.03 19.63
N ARG A 770 -68.29 -13.40 20.79
CA ARG A 770 -67.33 -12.45 21.37
C ARG A 770 -67.29 -12.58 22.88
N LEU A 771 -66.05 -12.67 23.39
CA LEU A 771 -65.68 -12.68 24.81
C LEU A 771 -65.01 -11.39 25.20
N VAL A 772 -65.38 -10.81 26.31
CA VAL A 772 -64.63 -9.74 26.98
C VAL A 772 -64.27 -10.19 28.40
N TYR A 773 -63.01 -10.32 28.70
CA TYR A 773 -62.47 -10.50 30.04
C TYR A 773 -61.98 -9.16 30.59
N THR A 774 -62.30 -8.83 31.82
CA THR A 774 -61.85 -7.62 32.53
C THR A 774 -61.21 -8.05 33.85
N SER A 775 -59.97 -7.69 34.06
CA SER A 775 -59.19 -8.13 35.23
C SER A 775 -59.59 -7.41 36.53
N ALA A 776 -60.07 -6.16 36.45
CA ALA A 776 -60.48 -5.39 37.61
C ALA A 776 -61.63 -6.09 38.35
N ASP A 777 -62.61 -6.64 37.64
CA ASP A 777 -63.73 -7.34 38.18
C ASP A 777 -63.60 -8.85 38.19
N ASP A 778 -62.51 -9.38 37.58
CA ASP A 778 -62.28 -10.80 37.31
C ASP A 778 -63.47 -11.51 36.65
N LYS A 779 -64.04 -10.86 35.64
CA LYS A 779 -65.26 -11.29 34.96
C LYS A 779 -65.05 -11.56 33.46
N PHE A 780 -65.75 -12.53 32.97
CA PHE A 780 -65.86 -12.85 31.54
C PHE A 780 -67.29 -12.50 31.08
N VAL A 781 -67.41 -11.79 30.00
CA VAL A 781 -68.76 -11.50 29.37
C VAL A 781 -68.77 -12.09 27.98
N LEU A 782 -69.63 -13.05 27.72
CA LEU A 782 -69.77 -13.76 26.46
C LEU A 782 -71.02 -13.27 25.77
N THR A 783 -70.89 -12.81 24.54
CA THR A 783 -71.96 -12.25 23.73
C THR A 783 -71.85 -12.73 22.27
N GLY A 784 -72.97 -12.53 21.50
CA GLY A 784 -73.07 -12.84 20.06
C GLY A 784 -73.19 -14.32 19.72
N GLY A 785 -73.88 -14.67 18.62
CA GLY A 785 -74.29 -16.01 18.34
C GLY A 785 -75.07 -16.58 19.58
N PRO A 786 -76.12 -17.22 19.74
CA PRO A 786 -76.70 -17.43 21.06
C PRO A 786 -75.67 -18.03 22.04
N PRO A 787 -75.05 -17.16 22.93
CA PRO A 787 -74.07 -17.61 23.85
C PRO A 787 -74.60 -18.68 24.80
N SER A 788 -73.86 -19.77 24.99
CA SER A 788 -74.28 -20.87 25.82
C SER A 788 -73.17 -21.33 26.76
N ILE A 789 -73.55 -21.75 27.96
CA ILE A 789 -72.68 -22.45 28.90
C ILE A 789 -73.30 -23.81 29.22
N PHE A 790 -72.45 -24.84 29.20
CA PHE A 790 -72.79 -26.16 29.64
C PHE A 790 -71.99 -26.48 30.89
N ASP A 791 -72.70 -26.83 31.94
CA ASP A 791 -72.12 -27.25 33.21
C ASP A 791 -72.50 -28.71 33.47
N ALA A 792 -71.55 -29.58 33.86
CA ALA A 792 -71.82 -31.01 34.06
C ALA A 792 -72.91 -31.27 35.11
N GLU A 793 -73.05 -30.38 36.08
CA GLU A 793 -74.06 -30.54 37.15
C GLU A 793 -75.38 -29.78 36.89
N GLN A 794 -75.29 -28.62 36.27
CA GLN A 794 -76.39 -27.71 36.11
C GLN A 794 -77.01 -27.75 34.71
N GLY A 795 -76.41 -28.48 33.73
CA GLY A 795 -76.91 -28.57 32.41
C GLY A 795 -76.54 -27.38 31.51
N LYS A 796 -77.33 -27.16 30.40
CA LYS A 796 -77.06 -26.12 29.42
C LYS A 796 -77.84 -24.87 29.63
N THR A 797 -77.31 -23.74 29.76
CA THR A 797 -77.91 -22.39 29.80
C THR A 797 -77.54 -21.61 28.56
N THR A 798 -78.49 -20.93 27.96
CA THR A 798 -78.36 -20.08 26.77
C THR A 798 -78.99 -18.73 27.02
N GLY A 799 -78.42 -17.64 26.62
CA GLY A 799 -78.93 -16.28 26.82
C GLY A 799 -78.51 -15.32 25.68
N ASN A 800 -78.72 -14.06 25.86
CA ASN A 800 -78.24 -13.00 25.00
C ASN A 800 -76.80 -12.54 25.41
N SER A 801 -76.53 -12.59 26.72
CA SER A 801 -75.23 -12.33 27.33
C SER A 801 -75.06 -13.29 28.51
N LEU A 802 -73.91 -13.86 28.62
CA LEU A 802 -73.40 -14.69 29.75
C LEU A 802 -72.27 -13.96 30.44
N THR A 803 -72.51 -13.63 31.73
CA THR A 803 -71.38 -13.05 32.54
C THR A 803 -70.92 -14.08 33.59
N PHE A 804 -69.69 -14.43 33.59
CA PHE A 804 -69.10 -15.34 34.53
C PHE A 804 -68.07 -14.62 35.39
N TYR A 805 -68.24 -14.70 36.74
CA TYR A 805 -67.27 -14.16 37.71
C TYR A 805 -66.41 -15.32 38.25
N ARG A 806 -65.08 -15.22 38.03
CA ARG A 806 -64.13 -16.29 38.30
C ARG A 806 -63.91 -16.50 39.81
N HIS A 807 -64.04 -15.45 40.61
CA HIS A 807 -63.68 -15.51 42.02
C HIS A 807 -64.80 -16.17 42.90
N ASP A 808 -66.02 -16.14 42.49
CA ASP A 808 -67.20 -16.63 43.23
C ASP A 808 -68.03 -17.66 42.43
N ASP A 809 -67.52 -18.11 41.29
CA ASP A 809 -68.10 -19.09 40.39
C ASP A 809 -69.47 -18.74 39.89
N ARG A 810 -69.94 -17.51 40.07
CA ARG A 810 -71.26 -17.01 39.73
C ARG A 810 -71.43 -16.80 38.20
N VAL A 811 -72.51 -17.36 37.65
CA VAL A 811 -72.90 -17.10 36.27
C VAL A 811 -74.17 -16.24 36.26
N LEU A 812 -74.16 -15.11 35.57
CA LEU A 812 -75.36 -14.28 35.27
C LEU A 812 -75.69 -14.40 33.81
N VAL A 813 -76.95 -14.72 33.54
CA VAL A 813 -77.46 -14.89 32.19
C VAL A 813 -78.48 -13.82 31.91
N GLU A 814 -78.35 -13.04 30.85
CA GLU A 814 -79.27 -12.03 30.45
C GLU A 814 -80.00 -12.45 29.18
N GLY A 815 -81.33 -12.33 29.19
CA GLY A 815 -82.20 -12.52 28.04
C GLY A 815 -82.71 -11.17 27.54
N ARG A 816 -83.29 -11.11 26.30
CA ARG A 816 -84.02 -9.99 25.77
C ARG A 816 -85.47 -10.42 25.65
N GLU A 817 -86.47 -9.50 25.63
CA GLU A 817 -87.84 -9.78 25.45
C GLU A 817 -88.13 -10.69 24.23
N THR A 818 -87.38 -10.50 23.16
CA THR A 818 -87.41 -11.30 21.92
C THR A 818 -86.59 -12.61 21.96
N SER A 819 -85.74 -12.80 22.98
CA SER A 819 -84.82 -13.91 23.11
C SER A 819 -84.55 -14.21 24.59
N PRO A 820 -85.50 -14.85 25.31
CA PRO A 820 -85.30 -15.12 26.72
C PRO A 820 -84.19 -16.03 27.04
N ALA A 821 -83.64 -15.98 28.26
CA ALA A 821 -82.63 -16.92 28.74
C ALA A 821 -83.29 -18.30 28.91
N VAL A 822 -82.64 -19.34 28.42
CA VAL A 822 -83.19 -20.73 28.50
C VAL A 822 -82.20 -21.63 29.20
N THR A 823 -82.55 -22.22 30.32
CA THR A 823 -81.71 -23.25 31.01
C THR A 823 -82.37 -24.63 30.76
N ARG A 824 -81.58 -25.56 30.29
CA ARG A 824 -82.02 -27.00 30.20
C ARG A 824 -81.15 -27.76 31.22
N THR A 825 -81.81 -28.23 32.31
CA THR A 825 -81.19 -29.00 33.37
C THR A 825 -81.30 -30.51 33.03
N GLN A 826 -80.23 -31.26 33.23
CA GLN A 826 -80.25 -32.70 33.12
C GLN A 826 -80.62 -33.25 34.49
N VAL A 827 -81.86 -33.82 34.57
CA VAL A 827 -82.34 -34.51 35.79
C VAL A 827 -81.74 -35.92 35.79
N ALA A 828 -80.85 -36.19 36.76
CA ALA A 828 -80.42 -37.58 36.94
C ALA A 828 -81.60 -38.44 37.27
N ARG A 829 -81.78 -39.52 36.47
CA ARG A 829 -82.69 -40.64 36.78
C ARG A 829 -82.05 -41.58 37.74
#